data_c11433b2498e9ca397f74cca5fc12275
#
_entry.id   c11433b2498e9ca397f74cca5fc12275
#
_cell.length_a   1.000
_cell.length_b   1.000
_cell.length_c   1.000
_cell.angle_alpha   90.00
_cell.angle_beta   90.00
_cell.angle_gamma   90.00
#
_symmetry.space_group_name_H-M   'P 1'
#
loop_
_entity.id
_entity.type
_entity.pdbx_description
1 polymer ?
#
loop_
_entity_poly.entity_id
_entity_poly.type
_entity_poly.pdbx_seq_one_letter_code
_entity_poly.pdbx_strand_id
1 'polypeptide(L)'
;MKRTEKMNIDMRKRLALAALGAFALSGALAATVTADYAIAVPDPVPGDIPEFLARAAKELAHDIREATGLNLPVVTARDVKPSGRYIFVGEGFAARAGLLPKDRPLTGMDNVVAEKGGSVYLFGHDRTRYSDGRKPRYWIYCLLPSAKAVCSFMERELGVAFLAPGREGRDVRKCAALTVPDGLYRRETLGQDAAVAADTEMMFDLASGVFGRGLVWTHGGHLYHVAVPMAKYAKEHPEYFPLHGDARDKSNPNNALCISNPDVERLIVECIVRQMDEGAEAVELGQNDGTGWCECEKCRDFAGTAPDDWSEKFWIFHRRIAEQVWKAHPDRTVVITSYGPTSVPPKTFRAFPPNVMVEVMGFNERRRRQWAKYEVPRGFANYIYFWGDYPQPGFTCKTSIAFLAREARLYRASGLRFVFRCGYGELFGTEGPSYYVFNRLMQDPEADENAAFDEYVSRAYGPAAKAMEGFHRQQDRRVRSFDRLRWGFATRDDSGEEKTLPEHPAEMLAMLYPPDVLAKLEKSLAEAERTPDLTGKQKARIRLVRLEFDYLKLTVTAIHLYHAYRLVPSVESFRPIVTALEARNAFIDSLYDEKGRMRSVPGVFRPPFRNASKAMLLTNGRLSARLSAPFAWDGRSMLEKGVLPGMSTAVCKVARAEGTPAFGDFESGAWAKAAWNGLNGIQLEKIRTETRFKLLADDANLYVAVRSSLPPDRTYEPTGHDSSCYRRDNLDLVIDPTAAAERLYHFIWGPVQDSCLEEARGLVSDPLDPLFGSFDGSWNGKWSYRTARRGDTWLSLATIPFETLGVGRPKPGEKWRMNLGRVAEPDGARGNVEYSKLELSLWSPNFENLAFFNPEAMGTLVFE
;
A
#
# COMPACT_ATOMS: atom_id res chain seq x y z
N MET A 1 28.87 9.15 -41.88
CA MET A 1 28.14 9.28 -40.63
C MET A 1 28.88 10.07 -39.54
N LYS A 2 30.15 9.85 -39.19
CA LYS A 2 30.83 10.61 -38.13
C LYS A 2 31.12 12.10 -38.40
N ARG A 3 31.09 12.57 -39.62
CA ARG A 3 31.31 14.00 -39.98
C ARG A 3 30.04 14.87 -39.90
N THR A 4 28.89 14.28 -40.10
CA THR A 4 27.56 14.94 -39.98
C THR A 4 27.10 15.12 -38.55
N GLU A 5 27.44 14.20 -37.64
CA GLU A 5 27.13 14.34 -36.22
C GLU A 5 27.95 15.44 -35.53
N LYS A 6 29.24 15.59 -35.90
CA LYS A 6 30.09 16.64 -35.33
C LYS A 6 29.65 18.05 -35.74
N MET A 7 29.11 18.18 -36.96
CA MET A 7 28.61 19.45 -37.47
C MET A 7 27.27 19.87 -36.83
N ASN A 8 26.42 18.91 -36.50
CA ASN A 8 25.15 19.15 -35.80
C ASN A 8 25.34 19.53 -34.31
N ILE A 9 26.33 18.97 -33.64
CA ILE A 9 26.64 19.30 -32.21
C ILE A 9 27.23 20.71 -32.10
N ASP A 10 28.06 21.12 -33.08
CA ASP A 10 28.66 22.46 -33.10
C ASP A 10 27.64 23.53 -33.45
N MET A 11 26.66 23.22 -34.34
CA MET A 11 25.56 24.12 -34.68
C MET A 11 24.56 24.29 -33.53
N ARG A 12 24.27 23.25 -32.78
CA ARG A 12 23.44 23.32 -31.54
C ARG A 12 24.12 24.11 -30.43
N LYS A 13 25.44 23.96 -30.25
CA LYS A 13 26.23 24.79 -29.30
C LYS A 13 26.29 26.24 -29.70
N ARG A 14 26.38 26.55 -31.00
CA ARG A 14 26.35 27.93 -31.53
C ARG A 14 24.98 28.56 -31.44
N LEU A 15 23.88 27.79 -31.60
CA LEU A 15 22.52 28.26 -31.41
C LEU A 15 22.21 28.47 -29.91
N ALA A 16 22.71 27.62 -28.98
CA ALA A 16 22.56 27.81 -27.55
C ALA A 16 23.38 29.02 -27.04
N LEU A 17 24.59 29.25 -27.57
CA LEU A 17 25.40 30.44 -27.27
C LEU A 17 24.82 31.71 -27.92
N ALA A 18 24.19 31.63 -29.10
CA ALA A 18 23.48 32.75 -29.72
C ALA A 18 22.19 33.09 -28.94
N ALA A 19 21.48 32.09 -28.41
CA ALA A 19 20.32 32.32 -27.54
C ALA A 19 20.73 32.95 -26.19
N LEU A 20 21.86 32.56 -25.60
CA LEU A 20 22.44 33.21 -24.41
C LEU A 20 23.02 34.63 -24.70
N GLY A 21 23.51 34.89 -25.92
CA GLY A 21 24.02 36.22 -26.33
C GLY A 21 22.91 37.18 -26.80
N ALA A 22 21.78 36.68 -27.29
CA ALA A 22 20.63 37.52 -27.67
C ALA A 22 19.81 38.01 -26.47
N PHE A 23 19.93 37.35 -25.30
CA PHE A 23 19.33 37.85 -24.04
C PHE A 23 20.10 38.99 -23.36
N ALA A 24 21.30 39.32 -23.85
CA ALA A 24 22.17 40.36 -23.29
C ALA A 24 22.05 41.72 -23.96
N LEU A 25 21.16 41.94 -24.94
CA LEU A 25 21.10 43.20 -25.72
C LEU A 25 19.70 43.75 -25.99
N SER A 26 18.63 43.24 -25.35
CA SER A 26 17.42 44.02 -25.17
C SER A 26 17.41 44.48 -23.73
N GLY A 27 17.66 45.74 -23.47
CA GLY A 27 17.45 46.39 -22.17
C GLY A 27 15.95 46.42 -21.85
N ALA A 28 15.34 45.24 -21.65
CA ALA A 28 14.00 45.14 -21.13
C ALA A 28 14.10 45.68 -19.71
N LEU A 29 13.45 46.80 -19.45
CA LEU A 29 13.26 47.34 -18.13
C LEU A 29 12.60 46.23 -17.27
N ALA A 30 13.24 45.79 -16.23
CA ALA A 30 12.68 44.80 -15.31
C ALA A 30 12.16 45.49 -14.06
N ALA A 31 10.96 45.18 -13.63
CA ALA A 31 10.44 45.63 -12.36
C ALA A 31 11.26 44.99 -11.24
N THR A 32 12.00 45.81 -10.46
CA THR A 32 12.74 45.33 -9.29
C THR A 32 11.85 45.44 -8.08
N VAL A 33 11.64 44.34 -7.37
CA VAL A 33 10.91 44.36 -6.10
C VAL A 33 11.80 44.95 -5.02
N THR A 34 11.31 45.99 -4.38
CA THR A 34 11.99 46.78 -3.37
C THR A 34 11.19 46.84 -2.07
N ALA A 35 11.72 47.47 -1.02
CA ALA A 35 11.08 47.50 0.30
C ALA A 35 9.75 48.28 0.33
N ASP A 36 9.42 49.05 -0.70
CA ASP A 36 8.14 49.74 -0.87
C ASP A 36 7.01 48.86 -1.43
N TYR A 37 7.32 47.61 -1.83
CA TYR A 37 6.28 46.67 -2.23
C TYR A 37 5.56 46.08 -1.02
N ALA A 38 4.30 45.70 -1.23
CA ALA A 38 3.54 44.84 -0.35
C ALA A 38 2.95 43.65 -1.13
N ILE A 39 2.65 42.55 -0.45
CA ILE A 39 1.92 41.43 -1.05
C ILE A 39 0.44 41.61 -0.72
N ALA A 40 -0.40 41.80 -1.74
CA ALA A 40 -1.82 42.05 -1.55
C ALA A 40 -2.66 40.81 -1.83
N VAL A 41 -3.57 40.51 -0.90
CA VAL A 41 -4.48 39.35 -0.97
C VAL A 41 -5.94 39.82 -0.84
N PRO A 42 -6.93 39.03 -1.29
CA PRO A 42 -8.33 39.30 -0.93
C PRO A 42 -8.52 39.33 0.58
N ASP A 43 -9.58 40.03 1.03
CA ASP A 43 -9.90 40.08 2.47
C ASP A 43 -10.12 38.65 2.99
N PRO A 44 -9.37 38.19 4.01
CA PRO A 44 -9.47 36.81 4.49
C PRO A 44 -10.85 36.47 5.03
N VAL A 45 -11.34 35.31 4.63
CA VAL A 45 -12.58 34.71 5.15
C VAL A 45 -12.23 33.37 5.76
N PRO A 46 -12.42 33.16 7.07
CA PRO A 46 -12.02 31.92 7.72
C PRO A 46 -12.58 30.66 7.07
N GLY A 47 -11.71 29.68 6.78
CA GLY A 47 -12.07 28.41 6.16
C GLY A 47 -12.42 28.51 4.69
N ASP A 48 -12.00 29.56 3.98
CA ASP A 48 -12.36 29.83 2.60
C ASP A 48 -11.12 30.22 1.76
N ILE A 49 -11.28 30.28 0.43
CA ILE A 49 -10.21 30.59 -0.55
C ILE A 49 -9.35 31.80 -0.13
N PRO A 50 -9.92 32.97 0.27
CA PRO A 50 -9.11 34.11 0.67
C PRO A 50 -8.12 33.82 1.82
N GLU A 51 -8.49 32.96 2.77
CA GLU A 51 -7.58 32.53 3.84
C GLU A 51 -6.41 31.71 3.27
N PHE A 52 -6.67 30.80 2.34
CA PHE A 52 -5.64 29.97 1.73
C PHE A 52 -4.69 30.79 0.86
N LEU A 53 -5.20 31.78 0.14
CA LEU A 53 -4.37 32.73 -0.61
C LEU A 53 -3.52 33.61 0.32
N ALA A 54 -4.07 34.07 1.45
CA ALA A 54 -3.31 34.79 2.48
C ALA A 54 -2.20 33.92 3.10
N ARG A 55 -2.45 32.63 3.27
CA ARG A 55 -1.42 31.66 3.70
C ARG A 55 -0.31 31.54 2.66
N ALA A 56 -0.63 31.37 1.37
CA ALA A 56 0.37 31.32 0.30
C ALA A 56 1.20 32.61 0.22
N ALA A 57 0.56 33.79 0.37
CA ALA A 57 1.24 35.08 0.41
C ALA A 57 2.22 35.22 1.59
N LYS A 58 1.88 34.68 2.77
CA LYS A 58 2.79 34.67 3.93
C LYS A 58 4.01 33.79 3.69
N GLU A 59 3.84 32.67 3.00
CA GLU A 59 4.96 31.81 2.60
C GLU A 59 5.85 32.51 1.56
N LEU A 60 5.27 33.21 0.60
CA LEU A 60 5.99 34.03 -0.37
C LEU A 60 6.81 35.13 0.33
N ALA A 61 6.20 35.89 1.26
CA ALA A 61 6.88 36.93 2.04
C ALA A 61 8.07 36.36 2.83
N HIS A 62 7.89 35.16 3.41
CA HIS A 62 8.96 34.49 4.14
C HIS A 62 10.13 34.17 3.21
N ASP A 63 9.88 33.59 2.03
CA ASP A 63 10.94 33.16 1.14
C ASP A 63 11.59 34.35 0.41
N ILE A 64 10.85 35.42 0.11
CA ILE A 64 11.45 36.71 -0.35
C ILE A 64 12.43 37.24 0.71
N ARG A 65 12.05 37.23 1.99
CA ARG A 65 12.94 37.66 3.07
C ARG A 65 14.17 36.74 3.19
N GLU A 66 13.96 35.42 3.08
CA GLU A 66 15.07 34.46 3.13
C GLU A 66 16.03 34.68 1.96
N ALA A 67 15.50 34.93 0.73
CA ALA A 67 16.32 35.11 -0.48
C ALA A 67 17.03 36.46 -0.55
N THR A 68 16.32 37.57 -0.26
CA THR A 68 16.76 38.94 -0.58
C THR A 68 17.04 39.78 0.67
N GLY A 69 16.55 39.40 1.84
CA GLY A 69 16.53 40.21 3.05
C GLY A 69 15.37 41.20 3.10
N LEU A 70 14.57 41.35 2.05
CA LEU A 70 13.39 42.27 2.04
C LEU A 70 12.26 41.74 2.91
N ASN A 71 11.73 42.62 3.78
CA ASN A 71 10.58 42.28 4.61
C ASN A 71 9.32 42.95 4.05
N LEU A 72 8.60 42.21 3.15
CA LEU A 72 7.40 42.73 2.52
C LEU A 72 6.17 42.46 3.41
N PRO A 73 5.35 43.47 3.72
CA PRO A 73 4.10 43.24 4.45
C PRO A 73 3.07 42.53 3.58
N VAL A 74 2.27 41.64 4.20
CA VAL A 74 1.08 41.08 3.57
C VAL A 74 -0.11 41.94 3.98
N VAL A 75 -0.80 42.54 3.01
CA VAL A 75 -1.92 43.44 3.18
C VAL A 75 -3.19 42.91 2.56
N THR A 76 -4.34 43.33 3.00
CA THR A 76 -5.64 42.95 2.44
C THR A 76 -6.08 43.89 1.31
N ALA A 77 -7.09 43.49 0.56
CA ALA A 77 -7.64 44.32 -0.53
C ALA A 77 -8.07 45.72 -0.09
N ARG A 78 -8.50 45.88 1.16
CA ARG A 78 -8.91 47.16 1.76
C ARG A 78 -7.75 48.15 1.95
N ASP A 79 -6.55 47.63 2.13
CA ASP A 79 -5.35 48.42 2.43
C ASP A 79 -4.57 48.80 1.15
N VAL A 80 -5.03 48.34 -0.04
CA VAL A 80 -4.40 48.64 -1.31
C VAL A 80 -4.59 50.10 -1.71
N LYS A 81 -3.47 50.80 -1.91
CA LYS A 81 -3.45 52.21 -2.36
C LYS A 81 -3.20 52.33 -3.86
N PRO A 82 -3.85 53.27 -4.57
CA PRO A 82 -3.70 53.38 -6.04
C PRO A 82 -2.25 53.62 -6.52
N SER A 83 -1.43 54.29 -5.71
CA SER A 83 -0.03 54.63 -6.03
C SER A 83 0.97 53.59 -5.50
N GLY A 84 0.54 52.53 -4.85
CA GLY A 84 1.41 51.51 -4.28
C GLY A 84 1.88 50.50 -5.33
N ARG A 85 3.01 49.85 -5.04
CA ARG A 85 3.53 48.71 -5.81
C ARG A 85 3.25 47.42 -5.07
N TYR A 86 2.74 46.44 -5.78
CA TYR A 86 2.25 45.21 -5.15
C TYR A 86 2.65 43.96 -5.90
N ILE A 87 2.75 42.87 -5.13
CA ILE A 87 2.59 41.48 -5.65
C ILE A 87 1.16 41.08 -5.30
N PHE A 88 0.27 41.14 -6.27
CA PHE A 88 -1.13 40.78 -6.10
C PHE A 88 -1.34 39.28 -6.22
N VAL A 89 -2.06 38.68 -5.29
CA VAL A 89 -2.42 37.25 -5.32
C VAL A 89 -3.94 37.11 -5.40
N GLY A 90 -4.44 36.53 -6.47
CA GLY A 90 -5.86 36.24 -6.70
C GLY A 90 -6.44 36.89 -7.96
N GLU A 91 -7.42 36.20 -8.55
CA GLU A 91 -8.06 36.53 -9.82
C GLU A 91 -8.69 37.94 -9.84
N GLY A 92 -9.33 38.35 -8.71
CA GLY A 92 -10.03 39.63 -8.65
C GLY A 92 -9.12 40.85 -8.86
N PHE A 93 -7.85 40.79 -8.50
CA PHE A 93 -6.87 41.82 -8.80
C PHE A 93 -6.50 41.86 -10.28
N ALA A 94 -6.29 40.68 -10.88
CA ALA A 94 -5.99 40.55 -12.30
C ALA A 94 -7.15 41.02 -13.19
N ALA A 95 -8.38 40.76 -12.78
CA ALA A 95 -9.60 41.23 -13.45
C ALA A 95 -9.64 42.76 -13.53
N ARG A 96 -9.42 43.43 -12.37
CA ARG A 96 -9.37 44.91 -12.31
C ARG A 96 -8.23 45.49 -13.14
N ALA A 97 -7.13 44.80 -13.26
CA ALA A 97 -6.00 45.20 -14.08
C ALA A 97 -6.19 44.91 -15.57
N GLY A 98 -7.28 44.23 -15.98
CA GLY A 98 -7.54 43.83 -17.35
C GLY A 98 -6.56 42.76 -17.89
N LEU A 99 -6.13 41.87 -17.01
CA LEU A 99 -5.16 40.79 -17.32
C LEU A 99 -5.80 39.43 -17.59
N LEU A 100 -7.14 39.31 -17.40
CA LEU A 100 -7.82 38.03 -17.70
C LEU A 100 -7.84 37.77 -19.22
N PRO A 101 -7.51 36.54 -19.64
CA PRO A 101 -7.52 36.21 -21.08
C PRO A 101 -8.95 36.17 -21.61
N LYS A 102 -9.18 36.84 -22.76
CA LYS A 102 -10.51 36.95 -23.39
C LYS A 102 -10.85 35.74 -24.25
N ASP A 103 -9.87 35.25 -25.01
CA ASP A 103 -10.10 34.23 -26.03
C ASP A 103 -10.02 32.79 -25.51
N ARG A 104 -9.33 32.57 -24.43
CA ARG A 104 -9.16 31.26 -23.80
C ARG A 104 -9.25 31.37 -22.27
N PRO A 105 -10.43 31.19 -21.67
CA PRO A 105 -10.62 31.24 -20.23
C PRO A 105 -9.64 30.34 -19.46
N LEU A 106 -9.31 30.71 -18.22
CA LEU A 106 -8.53 29.88 -17.32
C LEU A 106 -9.38 28.73 -16.83
N THR A 107 -8.84 27.52 -16.92
CA THR A 107 -9.53 26.28 -16.52
C THR A 107 -8.64 25.42 -15.61
N GLY A 108 -9.25 24.57 -14.80
CA GLY A 108 -8.51 23.65 -13.92
C GLY A 108 -7.49 24.39 -13.04
N MET A 109 -6.24 24.02 -13.17
CA MET A 109 -5.10 24.60 -12.46
C MET A 109 -4.26 25.54 -13.34
N ASP A 110 -4.82 26.05 -14.44
CA ASP A 110 -4.17 27.11 -15.19
C ASP A 110 -3.82 28.28 -14.29
N ASN A 111 -2.55 28.66 -14.25
CA ASN A 111 -2.05 29.72 -13.39
C ASN A 111 -1.22 30.72 -14.21
N VAL A 112 -1.22 31.96 -13.77
CA VAL A 112 -0.57 33.05 -14.49
C VAL A 112 0.31 33.87 -13.55
N VAL A 113 1.51 34.15 -14.00
CA VAL A 113 2.42 35.16 -13.46
C VAL A 113 2.51 36.26 -14.47
N ALA A 114 2.08 37.47 -14.12
CA ALA A 114 2.14 38.65 -15.00
C ALA A 114 2.72 39.86 -14.30
N GLU A 115 3.37 40.72 -15.07
CA GLU A 115 3.78 42.06 -14.65
C GLU A 115 2.97 43.07 -15.42
N LYS A 116 2.51 44.14 -14.75
CA LYS A 116 1.87 45.30 -15.37
C LYS A 116 2.05 46.54 -14.49
N GLY A 117 2.64 47.57 -15.05
CA GLY A 117 2.77 48.90 -14.41
C GLY A 117 3.58 48.89 -13.13
N GLY A 118 4.63 48.06 -13.07
CA GLY A 118 5.49 47.96 -11.91
C GLY A 118 4.92 47.05 -10.80
N SER A 119 3.80 46.39 -11.02
CA SER A 119 3.20 45.43 -10.09
C SER A 119 3.14 44.02 -10.67
N VAL A 120 3.27 43.01 -9.84
CA VAL A 120 3.20 41.60 -10.19
C VAL A 120 1.82 41.03 -9.85
N TYR A 121 1.30 40.18 -10.71
CA TYR A 121 -0.01 39.54 -10.54
C TYR A 121 0.15 38.03 -10.62
N LEU A 122 -0.26 37.35 -9.54
CA LEU A 122 -0.22 35.89 -9.38
C LEU A 122 -1.66 35.40 -9.28
N PHE A 123 -2.16 34.77 -10.35
CA PHE A 123 -3.59 34.46 -10.40
C PHE A 123 -3.93 33.21 -11.22
N GLY A 124 -5.11 32.73 -10.99
CA GLY A 124 -5.82 31.69 -11.74
C GLY A 124 -7.28 31.67 -11.28
N HIS A 125 -8.11 30.83 -11.86
CA HIS A 125 -9.53 30.76 -11.52
C HIS A 125 -9.75 29.91 -10.27
N ASP A 126 -9.60 30.54 -9.08
CA ASP A 126 -9.79 29.87 -7.80
C ASP A 126 -11.26 29.53 -7.57
N ARG A 127 -11.52 28.28 -7.15
CA ARG A 127 -12.90 27.84 -6.89
C ARG A 127 -12.97 26.84 -5.74
N THR A 128 -14.04 26.91 -4.99
CA THR A 128 -14.39 25.93 -3.98
C THR A 128 -15.21 24.81 -4.57
N ARG A 129 -15.17 23.69 -3.89
CA ARG A 129 -16.00 22.53 -4.13
C ARG A 129 -17.48 22.74 -3.81
N TYR A 130 -17.80 23.60 -2.84
CA TYR A 130 -19.15 23.70 -2.32
C TYR A 130 -19.95 24.74 -3.11
N SER A 131 -20.93 24.27 -3.89
CA SER A 131 -21.84 25.15 -4.65
C SER A 131 -22.96 25.75 -3.79
N ASP A 132 -23.19 25.22 -2.58
CA ASP A 132 -24.25 25.62 -1.66
C ASP A 132 -23.81 26.74 -0.68
N GLY A 133 -22.65 27.34 -0.93
CA GLY A 133 -22.09 28.41 -0.08
C GLY A 133 -21.44 27.95 1.21
N ARG A 134 -21.35 26.66 1.48
CA ARG A 134 -20.55 26.15 2.60
C ARG A 134 -19.07 26.47 2.40
N LYS A 135 -18.40 26.87 3.47
CA LYS A 135 -16.96 27.13 3.44
C LYS A 135 -16.20 25.81 3.38
N PRO A 136 -15.13 25.71 2.57
CA PRO A 136 -14.40 24.48 2.35
C PRO A 136 -13.60 23.96 3.55
N ARG A 137 -13.41 24.76 4.61
CA ARG A 137 -12.62 24.51 5.83
C ARG A 137 -11.16 24.09 5.60
N TYR A 138 -10.90 23.32 4.54
CA TYR A 138 -9.57 22.80 4.18
C TYR A 138 -9.27 23.09 2.71
N TRP A 139 -8.04 23.47 2.41
CA TRP A 139 -7.57 23.81 1.06
C TRP A 139 -7.74 22.66 0.06
N ILE A 140 -7.68 21.39 0.53
CA ILE A 140 -7.85 20.20 -0.31
C ILE A 140 -9.23 20.10 -0.99
N TYR A 141 -10.19 20.90 -0.53
CA TYR A 141 -11.51 21.01 -1.15
C TYR A 141 -11.64 22.23 -2.08
N CYS A 142 -10.52 22.79 -2.48
CA CYS A 142 -10.45 23.91 -3.41
C CYS A 142 -9.53 23.59 -4.57
N LEU A 143 -9.79 24.24 -5.70
CA LEU A 143 -8.79 24.48 -6.72
C LEU A 143 -8.19 25.86 -6.47
N LEU A 144 -6.88 25.93 -6.27
CA LEU A 144 -6.16 27.14 -5.86
C LEU A 144 -5.06 27.52 -6.88
N PRO A 145 -5.41 27.74 -8.17
CA PRO A 145 -4.41 28.11 -9.16
C PRO A 145 -3.70 29.45 -8.89
N SER A 146 -4.32 30.38 -8.17
CA SER A 146 -3.60 31.59 -7.71
C SER A 146 -2.50 31.26 -6.70
N ALA A 147 -2.72 30.30 -5.79
CA ALA A 147 -1.65 29.83 -4.89
C ALA A 147 -0.60 29.00 -5.64
N LYS A 148 -0.98 28.27 -6.70
CA LYS A 148 -0.01 27.63 -7.61
C LYS A 148 0.83 28.66 -8.36
N ALA A 149 0.23 29.80 -8.78
CA ALA A 149 1.00 30.90 -9.37
C ALA A 149 2.05 31.45 -8.40
N VAL A 150 1.75 31.48 -7.08
CA VAL A 150 2.74 31.81 -6.04
C VAL A 150 3.90 30.81 -6.06
N CYS A 151 3.62 29.50 -6.10
CA CYS A 151 4.66 28.48 -6.19
C CYS A 151 5.50 28.65 -7.46
N SER A 152 4.86 28.85 -8.62
CA SER A 152 5.54 29.05 -9.90
C SER A 152 6.44 30.28 -9.89
N PHE A 153 6.00 31.36 -9.25
CA PHE A 153 6.80 32.55 -9.04
C PHE A 153 7.99 32.30 -8.13
N MET A 154 7.79 31.60 -7.02
CA MET A 154 8.87 31.23 -6.10
C MET A 154 9.92 30.36 -6.79
N GLU A 155 9.51 29.39 -7.59
CA GLU A 155 10.44 28.51 -8.31
C GLU A 155 11.24 29.27 -9.36
N ARG A 156 10.59 30.08 -10.18
CA ARG A 156 11.22 30.69 -11.36
C ARG A 156 11.93 32.00 -11.08
N GLU A 157 11.35 32.87 -10.24
CA GLU A 157 11.88 34.20 -9.98
C GLU A 157 12.76 34.27 -8.71
N LEU A 158 12.44 33.46 -7.70
CA LEU A 158 13.24 33.36 -6.47
C LEU A 158 14.19 32.17 -6.49
N GLY A 159 14.07 31.27 -7.45
CA GLY A 159 14.87 30.06 -7.51
C GLY A 159 14.67 29.13 -6.31
N VAL A 160 13.47 29.08 -5.72
CA VAL A 160 13.11 28.16 -4.64
C VAL A 160 12.97 26.74 -5.20
N ALA A 161 13.51 25.75 -4.49
CA ALA A 161 13.21 24.36 -4.77
C ALA A 161 12.38 23.74 -3.63
N PHE A 162 11.27 23.13 -3.99
CA PHE A 162 10.38 22.41 -3.07
C PHE A 162 10.82 20.94 -3.02
N LEU A 163 11.70 20.58 -2.08
CA LEU A 163 12.32 19.27 -1.96
C LEU A 163 11.52 18.32 -1.06
N ALA A 164 10.81 18.90 -0.09
CA ALA A 164 9.96 18.20 0.87
C ALA A 164 8.91 19.18 1.44
N PRO A 165 7.88 18.70 2.17
CA PRO A 165 6.91 19.58 2.81
C PRO A 165 7.51 20.56 3.82
N GLY A 166 6.86 21.70 4.00
CA GLY A 166 7.22 22.73 4.97
C GLY A 166 8.37 23.64 4.54
N ARG A 167 8.65 24.65 5.37
CA ARG A 167 9.76 25.60 5.12
C ARG A 167 11.12 24.92 5.20
N GLU A 168 11.25 23.92 6.05
CA GLU A 168 12.44 23.09 6.20
C GLU A 168 12.73 22.30 4.91
N GLY A 169 11.68 21.92 4.19
CA GLY A 169 11.74 21.21 2.92
C GLY A 169 12.10 22.09 1.73
N ARG A 170 12.05 23.41 1.85
CA ARG A 170 12.43 24.31 0.77
C ARG A 170 13.91 24.68 0.83
N ASP A 171 14.53 24.77 -0.35
CA ASP A 171 15.86 25.35 -0.53
C ASP A 171 15.70 26.72 -1.20
N VAL A 172 16.05 27.78 -0.48
CA VAL A 172 15.93 29.16 -0.92
C VAL A 172 17.34 29.74 -1.14
N ARG A 173 17.66 30.03 -2.38
CA ARG A 173 18.97 30.63 -2.70
C ARG A 173 18.96 32.12 -2.45
N LYS A 174 20.10 32.61 -1.94
CA LYS A 174 20.29 34.06 -1.81
C LYS A 174 20.41 34.72 -3.19
N CYS A 175 19.71 35.81 -3.39
CA CYS A 175 19.85 36.64 -4.57
C CYS A 175 19.98 38.13 -4.19
N ALA A 176 20.71 38.88 -5.02
CA ALA A 176 20.95 40.30 -4.75
C ALA A 176 19.70 41.17 -4.96
N ALA A 177 18.83 40.75 -5.86
CA ALA A 177 17.58 41.45 -6.17
C ALA A 177 16.56 40.45 -6.73
N LEU A 178 15.28 40.71 -6.43
CA LEU A 178 14.15 40.01 -7.10
C LEU A 178 13.67 40.91 -8.26
N THR A 179 13.87 40.42 -9.49
CA THR A 179 13.48 41.14 -10.69
C THR A 179 12.47 40.34 -11.50
N VAL A 180 11.48 41.05 -12.05
CA VAL A 180 10.44 40.48 -12.91
C VAL A 180 10.47 41.21 -14.27
N PRO A 181 10.57 40.52 -15.38
CA PRO A 181 10.57 41.18 -16.69
C PRO A 181 9.34 42.07 -16.91
N ASP A 182 9.55 43.29 -17.43
CA ASP A 182 8.46 44.21 -17.76
C ASP A 182 7.54 43.58 -18.81
N GLY A 183 6.23 43.69 -18.61
CA GLY A 183 5.22 43.11 -19.49
C GLY A 183 5.17 41.57 -19.48
N LEU A 184 5.80 40.91 -18.50
CA LEU A 184 5.69 39.47 -18.37
C LEU A 184 4.22 39.02 -18.32
N TYR A 185 3.89 38.04 -19.16
CA TYR A 185 2.64 37.30 -19.06
C TYR A 185 2.93 35.83 -19.32
N ARG A 186 3.07 35.03 -18.27
CA ARG A 186 3.36 33.61 -18.34
C ARG A 186 2.18 32.83 -17.79
N ARG A 187 1.49 32.09 -18.68
CA ARG A 187 0.46 31.13 -18.33
C ARG A 187 1.07 29.72 -18.31
N GLU A 188 0.85 28.99 -17.25
CA GLU A 188 1.15 27.58 -17.13
C GLU A 188 -0.15 26.78 -17.14
N THR A 189 -0.25 25.84 -18.07
CA THR A 189 -1.37 24.90 -18.19
C THR A 189 -0.87 23.55 -17.75
N LEU A 190 -1.42 23.04 -16.67
CA LEU A 190 -1.01 21.76 -16.12
C LEU A 190 -1.90 20.65 -16.68
N GLY A 191 -1.26 19.65 -17.31
CA GLY A 191 -1.98 18.63 -18.07
C GLY A 191 -2.55 17.48 -17.28
N GLN A 192 -2.16 17.32 -16.01
CA GLN A 192 -2.59 16.22 -15.16
C GLN A 192 -2.71 16.68 -13.70
N ASP A 193 -3.83 16.35 -13.11
CA ASP A 193 -4.02 16.52 -11.67
C ASP A 193 -3.56 15.24 -10.96
N ALA A 194 -2.79 15.38 -9.88
CA ALA A 194 -2.41 14.27 -9.05
C ALA A 194 -3.01 14.43 -7.66
N ALA A 195 -3.77 13.45 -7.22
CA ALA A 195 -4.26 13.41 -5.85
C ALA A 195 -3.31 12.61 -4.95
N VAL A 196 -3.08 13.06 -3.74
CA VAL A 196 -2.36 12.33 -2.70
C VAL A 196 -3.30 12.16 -1.50
N ALA A 197 -3.15 11.06 -0.77
CA ALA A 197 -3.81 10.89 0.51
C ALA A 197 -3.51 12.09 1.43
N ALA A 198 -4.52 12.52 2.20
CA ALA A 198 -4.50 13.70 3.04
C ALA A 198 -3.26 13.84 3.93
N ASP A 199 -2.94 15.08 4.32
CA ASP A 199 -1.92 15.56 5.27
C ASP A 199 -0.58 16.03 4.69
N THR A 200 -0.52 16.34 3.42
CA THR A 200 0.62 17.07 2.88
C THR A 200 0.48 18.59 3.12
N GLU A 201 1.55 19.32 2.94
CA GLU A 201 1.59 20.75 3.14
C GLU A 201 1.20 21.47 1.84
N MET A 202 0.28 22.44 1.92
CA MET A 202 -0.35 23.10 0.77
C MET A 202 0.65 23.60 -0.28
N MET A 203 1.70 24.29 0.12
CA MET A 203 2.66 24.88 -0.83
C MET A 203 3.48 23.80 -1.53
N PHE A 204 3.93 22.78 -0.77
CA PHE A 204 4.65 21.67 -1.35
C PHE A 204 3.78 20.86 -2.33
N ASP A 205 2.54 20.61 -1.98
CA ASP A 205 1.63 19.86 -2.84
C ASP A 205 1.33 20.61 -4.14
N LEU A 206 1.02 21.93 -4.05
CA LEU A 206 0.81 22.75 -5.23
C LEU A 206 2.06 22.83 -6.11
N ALA A 207 3.24 23.03 -5.51
CA ALA A 207 4.51 23.01 -6.24
C ALA A 207 4.77 21.67 -6.92
N SER A 208 4.40 20.57 -6.27
CA SER A 208 4.58 19.19 -6.77
C SER A 208 3.55 18.75 -7.81
N GLY A 209 2.64 19.61 -8.24
CA GLY A 209 1.55 19.25 -9.15
C GLY A 209 0.48 18.38 -8.51
N VAL A 210 0.33 18.48 -7.20
CA VAL A 210 -0.71 17.80 -6.42
C VAL A 210 -1.80 18.82 -6.09
N PHE A 211 -2.99 18.63 -6.63
CA PHE A 211 -4.04 19.64 -6.59
C PHE A 211 -5.26 19.21 -5.79
N GLY A 212 -5.06 18.39 -4.79
CA GLY A 212 -6.09 18.04 -3.86
C GLY A 212 -7.38 17.56 -4.52
N ARG A 213 -7.30 16.55 -5.41
CA ARG A 213 -8.45 16.01 -6.10
C ARG A 213 -9.14 17.05 -7.00
N GLY A 214 -8.44 17.51 -8.03
CA GLY A 214 -8.87 18.56 -8.96
C GLY A 214 -10.22 18.36 -9.64
N LEU A 215 -10.67 17.11 -9.72
CA LEU A 215 -12.07 16.75 -9.74
C LEU A 215 -12.45 16.51 -8.29
N VAL A 216 -13.48 17.12 -7.81
CA VAL A 216 -13.88 17.01 -6.42
C VAL A 216 -14.32 15.60 -6.08
N TRP A 217 -13.37 14.83 -5.74
CA TRP A 217 -13.47 13.45 -5.43
C TRP A 217 -13.77 13.21 -3.95
N THR A 218 -14.70 12.37 -3.62
CA THR A 218 -15.24 12.34 -2.28
C THR A 218 -14.74 11.24 -1.38
N HIS A 219 -14.34 10.10 -1.90
CA HIS A 219 -13.85 8.99 -1.07
C HIS A 219 -12.80 8.16 -1.80
N GLY A 220 -11.88 7.57 -1.08
CA GLY A 220 -10.79 6.78 -1.62
C GLY A 220 -11.19 5.32 -1.87
N GLY A 221 -11.98 5.04 -2.92
CA GLY A 221 -12.10 3.71 -3.48
C GLY A 221 -13.35 2.90 -3.09
N HIS A 222 -14.04 3.17 -1.98
CA HIS A 222 -15.05 2.27 -1.45
C HIS A 222 -16.33 3.01 -1.03
N LEU A 223 -17.19 3.32 -2.01
CA LEU A 223 -18.40 4.12 -1.75
C LEU A 223 -19.49 3.36 -1.00
N TYR A 224 -19.56 2.05 -1.10
CA TYR A 224 -20.68 1.25 -0.62
C TYR A 224 -21.00 1.47 0.86
N HIS A 225 -19.99 1.43 1.72
CA HIS A 225 -20.17 1.63 3.15
C HIS A 225 -20.57 3.07 3.54
N VAL A 226 -20.34 4.03 2.63
CA VAL A 226 -20.77 5.42 2.80
C VAL A 226 -22.23 5.59 2.39
N ALA A 227 -22.63 4.95 1.27
CA ALA A 227 -23.99 5.01 0.78
C ALA A 227 -24.94 4.18 1.64
N VAL A 228 -24.50 3.01 2.11
CA VAL A 228 -25.28 2.08 2.93
C VAL A 228 -24.52 1.77 4.23
N PRO A 229 -24.42 2.73 5.18
CA PRO A 229 -23.73 2.52 6.43
C PRO A 229 -24.37 1.41 7.25
N MET A 230 -23.59 0.41 7.65
CA MET A 230 -24.07 -0.73 8.44
C MET A 230 -24.70 -0.29 9.77
N ALA A 231 -24.08 0.68 10.45
CA ALA A 231 -24.60 1.21 11.71
C ALA A 231 -26.02 1.79 11.59
N LYS A 232 -26.40 2.26 10.40
CA LYS A 232 -27.72 2.84 10.13
C LYS A 232 -28.75 1.79 9.71
N TYR A 233 -28.35 0.84 8.85
CA TYR A 233 -29.31 -0.02 8.14
C TYR A 233 -29.32 -1.47 8.63
N ALA A 234 -28.26 -1.99 9.28
CA ALA A 234 -28.16 -3.42 9.54
C ALA A 234 -29.24 -3.99 10.45
N LYS A 235 -29.86 -3.16 11.31
CA LYS A 235 -30.93 -3.59 12.21
C LYS A 235 -32.28 -3.69 11.51
N GLU A 236 -32.65 -2.68 10.73
CA GLU A 236 -33.97 -2.52 10.10
C GLU A 236 -34.03 -3.14 8.71
N HIS A 237 -32.89 -3.16 8.00
CA HIS A 237 -32.73 -3.63 6.63
C HIS A 237 -31.57 -4.61 6.47
N PRO A 238 -31.62 -5.77 7.17
CA PRO A 238 -30.57 -6.78 7.05
C PRO A 238 -30.38 -7.29 5.61
N GLU A 239 -31.42 -7.24 4.76
CA GLU A 239 -31.41 -7.66 3.38
C GLU A 239 -30.52 -6.80 2.46
N TYR A 240 -30.02 -5.66 2.92
CA TYR A 240 -29.06 -4.83 2.18
C TYR A 240 -27.64 -5.43 2.23
N PHE A 241 -27.37 -6.27 3.21
CA PHE A 241 -26.05 -6.86 3.46
C PHE A 241 -25.93 -8.26 2.85
N PRO A 242 -24.71 -8.76 2.61
CA PRO A 242 -24.54 -10.02 1.89
C PRO A 242 -25.11 -11.20 2.68
N LEU A 243 -25.68 -12.15 1.95
CA LEU A 243 -26.09 -13.45 2.48
C LEU A 243 -24.91 -14.41 2.37
N HIS A 244 -24.55 -15.04 3.47
CA HIS A 244 -23.59 -16.14 3.53
C HIS A 244 -24.24 -17.31 4.23
N GLY A 245 -24.40 -18.43 3.52
CA GLY A 245 -25.26 -19.50 3.99
C GLY A 245 -26.69 -18.98 4.24
N ASP A 246 -27.20 -19.19 5.47
CA ASP A 246 -28.56 -18.78 5.85
C ASP A 246 -28.62 -17.41 6.55
N ALA A 247 -27.49 -16.72 6.75
CA ALA A 247 -27.44 -15.49 7.54
C ALA A 247 -26.93 -14.29 6.72
N ARG A 248 -27.54 -13.12 7.01
CA ARG A 248 -27.02 -11.84 6.51
C ARG A 248 -25.80 -11.41 7.35
N ASP A 249 -24.66 -11.24 6.69
CA ASP A 249 -23.42 -10.86 7.37
C ASP A 249 -23.41 -9.36 7.69
N LYS A 250 -23.37 -9.07 8.98
CA LYS A 250 -23.33 -7.74 9.59
C LYS A 250 -22.12 -7.57 10.50
N SER A 251 -21.10 -8.40 10.34
CA SER A 251 -19.92 -8.41 11.21
C SER A 251 -18.87 -7.36 10.80
N ASN A 252 -18.79 -7.04 9.51
CA ASN A 252 -17.81 -6.12 8.97
C ASN A 252 -18.49 -4.94 8.26
N PRO A 253 -18.32 -3.69 8.74
CA PRO A 253 -18.91 -2.51 8.11
C PRO A 253 -18.38 -2.25 6.68
N ASN A 254 -17.25 -2.86 6.32
CA ASN A 254 -16.69 -2.79 4.96
C ASN A 254 -17.09 -3.99 4.10
N ASN A 255 -18.08 -4.76 4.48
CA ASN A 255 -18.56 -5.90 3.71
C ASN A 255 -19.22 -5.48 2.38
N ALA A 256 -19.27 -6.45 1.46
CA ALA A 256 -20.06 -6.32 0.26
C ALA A 256 -21.55 -6.03 0.57
N LEU A 257 -22.30 -5.58 -0.41
CA LEU A 257 -23.73 -5.36 -0.33
C LEU A 257 -24.48 -6.39 -1.20
N CYS A 258 -25.77 -6.54 -0.95
CA CYS A 258 -26.66 -7.31 -1.81
C CYS A 258 -27.01 -6.47 -3.06
N ILE A 259 -26.18 -6.57 -4.10
CA ILE A 259 -26.33 -5.74 -5.33
C ILE A 259 -27.59 -6.01 -6.14
N SER A 260 -28.29 -7.13 -5.88
CA SER A 260 -29.58 -7.42 -6.49
C SER A 260 -30.75 -6.75 -5.76
N ASN A 261 -30.52 -6.12 -4.62
CA ASN A 261 -31.54 -5.38 -3.89
C ASN A 261 -31.71 -3.98 -4.50
N PRO A 262 -32.90 -3.60 -5.01
CA PRO A 262 -33.13 -2.32 -5.68
C PRO A 262 -32.96 -1.11 -4.75
N ASP A 263 -33.21 -1.26 -3.45
CA ASP A 263 -32.97 -0.18 -2.49
C ASP A 263 -31.51 0.11 -2.29
N VAL A 264 -30.64 -0.90 -2.35
CA VAL A 264 -29.18 -0.72 -2.31
C VAL A 264 -28.72 0.09 -3.53
N GLU A 265 -29.19 -0.24 -4.74
CA GLU A 265 -28.90 0.53 -5.96
C GLU A 265 -29.37 1.98 -5.81
N ARG A 266 -30.63 2.19 -5.37
CA ARG A 266 -31.21 3.51 -5.13
C ARG A 266 -30.40 4.34 -4.11
N LEU A 267 -30.03 3.76 -2.97
CA LEU A 267 -29.27 4.46 -1.93
C LEU A 267 -27.87 4.88 -2.42
N ILE A 268 -27.23 4.07 -3.27
CA ILE A 268 -25.93 4.44 -3.86
C ILE A 268 -26.14 5.60 -4.84
N VAL A 269 -27.15 5.57 -5.70
CA VAL A 269 -27.48 6.67 -6.61
C VAL A 269 -27.76 7.94 -5.83
N GLU A 270 -28.62 7.90 -4.81
CA GLU A 270 -28.96 9.05 -3.96
C GLU A 270 -27.72 9.62 -3.26
N CYS A 271 -26.81 8.76 -2.82
CA CYS A 271 -25.56 9.18 -2.19
C CYS A 271 -24.68 9.95 -3.18
N ILE A 272 -24.54 9.47 -4.40
CA ILE A 272 -23.75 10.12 -5.45
C ILE A 272 -24.41 11.45 -5.86
N VAL A 273 -25.72 11.45 -6.15
CA VAL A 273 -26.47 12.64 -6.55
C VAL A 273 -26.37 13.73 -5.48
N ARG A 274 -26.61 13.40 -4.21
CA ARG A 274 -26.46 14.34 -3.10
C ARG A 274 -25.06 14.96 -3.04
N GLN A 275 -24.01 14.18 -3.26
CA GLN A 275 -22.64 14.72 -3.27
C GLN A 275 -22.41 15.65 -4.45
N MET A 276 -23.03 15.37 -5.59
CA MET A 276 -23.00 16.24 -6.78
C MET A 276 -23.82 17.51 -6.55
N ASP A 277 -24.97 17.44 -5.88
CA ASP A 277 -25.75 18.60 -5.44
C ASP A 277 -24.95 19.48 -4.48
N GLU A 278 -24.11 18.86 -3.66
CA GLU A 278 -23.17 19.55 -2.75
C GLU A 278 -21.95 20.12 -3.48
N GLY A 279 -21.87 20.04 -4.82
CA GLY A 279 -20.84 20.63 -5.65
C GLY A 279 -19.74 19.68 -6.11
N ALA A 280 -19.83 18.36 -5.85
CA ALA A 280 -18.84 17.42 -6.37
C ALA A 280 -18.87 17.38 -7.90
N GLU A 281 -17.74 17.60 -8.55
CA GLU A 281 -17.59 17.48 -10.02
C GLU A 281 -17.44 16.02 -10.44
N ALA A 282 -16.89 15.20 -9.55
CA ALA A 282 -16.78 13.76 -9.73
C ALA A 282 -17.01 13.02 -8.41
N VAL A 283 -17.62 11.86 -8.48
CA VAL A 283 -17.84 10.96 -7.34
C VAL A 283 -17.37 9.57 -7.72
N GLU A 284 -16.60 8.97 -6.84
CA GLU A 284 -16.09 7.62 -7.02
C GLU A 284 -17.17 6.58 -6.71
N LEU A 285 -17.24 5.54 -7.55
CA LEU A 285 -18.08 4.38 -7.41
C LEU A 285 -17.21 3.12 -7.43
N GLY A 286 -16.92 2.59 -6.25
CA GLY A 286 -16.14 1.39 -6.07
C GLY A 286 -16.79 0.45 -5.07
N GLN A 287 -16.64 -0.86 -5.31
CA GLN A 287 -17.02 -1.91 -4.38
C GLN A 287 -16.05 -1.94 -3.19
N ASN A 288 -16.44 -2.68 -2.15
CA ASN A 288 -15.62 -2.87 -0.95
C ASN A 288 -14.36 -3.68 -1.20
N ASP A 289 -13.37 -3.52 -0.32
CA ASP A 289 -12.29 -4.48 -0.18
C ASP A 289 -12.79 -5.83 0.31
N GLY A 290 -12.23 -6.92 -0.23
CA GLY A 290 -12.55 -8.28 0.18
C GLY A 290 -13.35 -9.08 -0.84
N THR A 291 -13.69 -10.30 -0.45
CA THR A 291 -14.30 -11.33 -1.33
C THR A 291 -15.62 -11.91 -0.81
N GLY A 292 -16.17 -11.34 0.25
CA GLY A 292 -17.42 -11.82 0.86
C GLY A 292 -18.66 -11.39 0.07
N TRP A 293 -18.84 -11.89 -1.16
CA TRP A 293 -19.96 -11.53 -2.02
C TRP A 293 -21.26 -12.20 -1.57
N CYS A 294 -22.40 -11.56 -1.87
CA CYS A 294 -23.72 -12.04 -1.48
C CYS A 294 -24.10 -13.34 -2.23
N GLU A 295 -24.41 -14.41 -1.50
CA GLU A 295 -24.76 -15.74 -2.03
C GLU A 295 -26.25 -15.92 -2.33
N CYS A 296 -27.09 -14.88 -2.17
CA CYS A 296 -28.52 -15.03 -2.45
C CYS A 296 -28.78 -15.32 -3.93
N GLU A 297 -29.87 -16.07 -4.22
CA GLU A 297 -30.25 -16.49 -5.57
C GLU A 297 -30.28 -15.34 -6.56
N LYS A 298 -30.88 -14.19 -6.19
CA LYS A 298 -30.96 -13.01 -7.05
C LYS A 298 -29.57 -12.40 -7.38
N CYS A 299 -28.60 -12.50 -6.48
CA CYS A 299 -27.22 -12.07 -6.77
C CYS A 299 -26.49 -13.10 -7.63
N ARG A 300 -26.73 -14.40 -7.44
CA ARG A 300 -26.20 -15.45 -8.31
C ARG A 300 -26.68 -15.28 -9.76
N ASP A 301 -27.96 -15.00 -9.95
CA ASP A 301 -28.58 -14.82 -11.27
C ASP A 301 -28.55 -13.37 -11.77
N PHE A 302 -27.78 -12.48 -11.12
CA PHE A 302 -27.79 -11.06 -11.43
C PHE A 302 -27.50 -10.79 -12.91
N ALA A 303 -28.46 -10.13 -13.60
CA ALA A 303 -28.38 -9.73 -15.01
C ALA A 303 -28.07 -10.89 -15.99
N GLY A 304 -28.38 -12.16 -15.63
CA GLY A 304 -28.14 -13.32 -16.48
C GLY A 304 -26.66 -13.68 -16.65
N THR A 305 -25.80 -13.21 -15.75
CA THR A 305 -24.36 -13.57 -15.74
C THR A 305 -24.16 -14.92 -15.07
N ALA A 306 -23.00 -15.57 -15.33
CA ALA A 306 -22.64 -16.80 -14.63
C ALA A 306 -22.62 -16.58 -13.10
N PRO A 307 -23.00 -17.58 -12.29
CA PRO A 307 -23.13 -17.45 -10.84
C PRO A 307 -21.88 -16.87 -10.16
N ASP A 308 -20.70 -17.25 -10.60
CA ASP A 308 -19.41 -16.82 -10.00
C ASP A 308 -18.75 -15.63 -10.72
N ASP A 309 -19.38 -15.09 -11.79
CA ASP A 309 -18.81 -13.97 -12.54
C ASP A 309 -19.08 -12.62 -11.86
N TRP A 310 -18.49 -12.43 -10.68
CA TRP A 310 -18.62 -11.19 -9.92
C TRP A 310 -18.00 -9.97 -10.63
N SER A 311 -17.04 -10.20 -11.53
CA SER A 311 -16.51 -9.13 -12.37
C SER A 311 -17.61 -8.50 -13.23
N GLU A 312 -18.32 -9.31 -14.00
CA GLU A 312 -19.35 -8.82 -14.90
C GLU A 312 -20.56 -8.26 -14.15
N LYS A 313 -20.94 -8.89 -13.02
CA LYS A 313 -22.03 -8.40 -12.16
C LYS A 313 -21.78 -6.97 -11.68
N PHE A 314 -20.56 -6.69 -11.16
CA PHE A 314 -20.22 -5.34 -10.69
C PHE A 314 -20.14 -4.34 -11.84
N TRP A 315 -19.59 -4.71 -12.99
CA TRP A 315 -19.56 -3.81 -14.14
C TRP A 315 -20.98 -3.42 -14.60
N ILE A 316 -21.88 -4.37 -14.69
CA ILE A 316 -23.29 -4.09 -15.05
C ILE A 316 -23.96 -3.23 -13.98
N PHE A 317 -23.76 -3.54 -12.70
CA PHE A 317 -24.33 -2.79 -11.59
C PHE A 317 -23.82 -1.34 -11.56
N HIS A 318 -22.53 -1.14 -11.68
CA HIS A 318 -21.93 0.20 -11.72
C HIS A 318 -22.38 1.01 -12.96
N ARG A 319 -22.50 0.34 -14.11
CA ARG A 319 -23.03 0.98 -15.32
C ARG A 319 -24.46 1.49 -15.10
N ARG A 320 -25.34 0.68 -14.52
CA ARG A 320 -26.74 1.05 -14.23
C ARG A 320 -26.83 2.24 -13.28
N ILE A 321 -25.98 2.28 -12.26
CA ILE A 321 -25.88 3.42 -11.33
C ILE A 321 -25.43 4.67 -12.10
N ALA A 322 -24.37 4.57 -12.90
CA ALA A 322 -23.85 5.70 -13.66
C ALA A 322 -24.88 6.26 -14.66
N GLU A 323 -25.71 5.40 -15.29
CA GLU A 323 -26.80 5.81 -16.18
C GLU A 323 -27.90 6.59 -15.44
N GLN A 324 -28.21 6.21 -14.20
CA GLN A 324 -29.18 6.94 -13.37
C GLN A 324 -28.62 8.28 -12.89
N VAL A 325 -27.37 8.31 -12.46
CA VAL A 325 -26.69 9.55 -12.06
C VAL A 325 -26.56 10.51 -13.24
N TRP A 326 -26.30 10.00 -14.45
CA TRP A 326 -26.22 10.84 -15.64
C TRP A 326 -27.52 11.59 -15.95
N LYS A 327 -28.68 10.98 -15.68
CA LYS A 327 -29.99 11.65 -15.86
C LYS A 327 -30.17 12.84 -14.92
N ALA A 328 -29.60 12.76 -13.70
CA ALA A 328 -29.66 13.85 -12.72
C ALA A 328 -28.59 14.91 -12.97
N HIS A 329 -27.36 14.49 -13.30
CA HIS A 329 -26.18 15.36 -13.44
C HIS A 329 -25.39 15.00 -14.72
N PRO A 330 -25.81 15.43 -15.92
CA PRO A 330 -25.20 15.07 -17.19
C PRO A 330 -23.77 15.67 -17.38
N ASP A 331 -23.47 16.73 -16.65
CA ASP A 331 -22.18 17.44 -16.67
C ASP A 331 -21.14 16.89 -15.66
N ARG A 332 -21.59 16.07 -14.70
CA ARG A 332 -20.74 15.51 -13.64
C ARG A 332 -20.15 14.16 -14.03
N THR A 333 -19.17 13.71 -13.26
CA THR A 333 -18.42 12.48 -13.56
C THR A 333 -18.66 11.43 -12.48
N VAL A 334 -18.96 10.21 -12.88
CA VAL A 334 -18.89 9.00 -12.02
C VAL A 334 -17.56 8.31 -12.32
N VAL A 335 -16.73 8.14 -11.31
CA VAL A 335 -15.43 7.46 -11.43
C VAL A 335 -15.60 6.01 -10.97
N ILE A 336 -15.63 5.08 -11.90
CA ILE A 336 -15.75 3.65 -11.58
C ILE A 336 -14.35 3.07 -11.34
N THR A 337 -14.18 2.40 -10.20
CA THR A 337 -12.89 1.81 -9.83
C THR A 337 -12.74 0.43 -10.46
N SER A 338 -11.68 0.25 -11.25
CA SER A 338 -11.24 -1.05 -11.78
C SER A 338 -10.26 -1.69 -10.82
N TYR A 339 -10.80 -2.45 -9.82
CA TYR A 339 -10.06 -3.05 -8.72
C TYR A 339 -10.71 -4.34 -8.21
N GLY A 340 -9.92 -5.27 -7.72
CA GLY A 340 -10.44 -6.55 -7.24
C GLY A 340 -11.24 -7.27 -8.34
N PRO A 341 -12.52 -7.60 -8.16
CA PRO A 341 -13.31 -8.29 -9.18
C PRO A 341 -13.44 -7.49 -10.49
N THR A 342 -13.43 -6.15 -10.45
CA THR A 342 -13.48 -5.30 -11.64
C THR A 342 -12.10 -4.98 -12.24
N SER A 343 -11.05 -5.66 -11.82
CA SER A 343 -9.71 -5.49 -12.39
C SER A 343 -9.65 -5.87 -13.87
N VAL A 344 -10.52 -6.77 -14.33
CA VAL A 344 -10.71 -7.14 -15.73
C VAL A 344 -11.84 -6.29 -16.33
N PRO A 345 -11.67 -5.72 -17.53
CA PRO A 345 -12.73 -4.97 -18.19
C PRO A 345 -14.00 -5.79 -18.44
N PRO A 346 -15.19 -5.16 -18.58
CA PRO A 346 -16.45 -5.87 -18.79
C PRO A 346 -16.46 -6.69 -20.08
N LYS A 347 -17.18 -7.81 -20.06
CA LYS A 347 -17.29 -8.74 -21.20
C LYS A 347 -18.50 -8.41 -22.09
N THR A 348 -19.61 -7.97 -21.51
CA THR A 348 -20.91 -7.80 -22.18
C THR A 348 -21.08 -6.45 -22.87
N PHE A 349 -20.26 -5.46 -22.56
CA PHE A 349 -20.33 -4.15 -23.21
C PHE A 349 -18.92 -3.54 -23.41
N ARG A 350 -18.83 -2.57 -24.34
CA ARG A 350 -17.58 -1.87 -24.67
C ARG A 350 -17.69 -0.36 -24.52
N ALA A 351 -18.89 0.18 -24.49
CA ALA A 351 -19.15 1.61 -24.32
C ALA A 351 -19.75 1.88 -22.93
N PHE A 352 -19.16 2.83 -22.24
CA PHE A 352 -19.62 3.33 -20.95
C PHE A 352 -20.55 4.52 -21.11
N PRO A 353 -21.41 4.81 -20.11
CA PRO A 353 -22.22 6.02 -20.09
C PRO A 353 -21.41 7.30 -20.24
N PRO A 354 -21.99 8.39 -20.78
CA PRO A 354 -21.26 9.63 -21.09
C PRO A 354 -20.58 10.32 -19.91
N ASN A 355 -21.03 10.04 -18.70
CA ASN A 355 -20.49 10.59 -17.45
C ASN A 355 -19.40 9.73 -16.80
N VAL A 356 -18.99 8.62 -17.42
CA VAL A 356 -18.08 7.67 -16.78
C VAL A 356 -16.61 7.96 -17.08
N MET A 357 -15.82 7.99 -16.02
CA MET A 357 -14.35 7.81 -16.01
C MET A 357 -14.04 6.46 -15.36
N VAL A 358 -13.01 5.76 -15.81
CA VAL A 358 -12.54 4.54 -15.16
C VAL A 358 -11.20 4.78 -14.50
N GLU A 359 -11.12 4.56 -13.19
CA GLU A 359 -9.86 4.54 -12.45
C GLU A 359 -9.31 3.11 -12.43
N VAL A 360 -8.19 2.91 -13.09
CA VAL A 360 -7.55 1.60 -13.20
C VAL A 360 -6.43 1.50 -12.18
N MET A 361 -6.51 0.50 -11.30
CA MET A 361 -5.42 0.20 -10.37
C MET A 361 -4.21 -0.34 -11.14
N GLY A 362 -3.07 0.38 -11.07
CA GLY A 362 -1.84 -0.03 -11.73
C GLY A 362 -1.94 0.00 -13.25
N PHE A 363 -2.35 1.13 -13.82
CA PHE A 363 -2.43 1.34 -15.28
C PHE A 363 -1.04 1.25 -15.91
N ASN A 364 -0.71 0.08 -16.42
CA ASN A 364 0.52 -0.23 -17.15
C ASN A 364 0.23 -0.45 -18.64
N GLU A 365 1.28 -0.75 -19.44
CA GLU A 365 1.16 -0.96 -20.88
C GLU A 365 0.18 -2.09 -21.24
N ARG A 366 0.11 -3.16 -20.43
CA ARG A 366 -0.84 -4.26 -20.63
C ARG A 366 -2.28 -3.80 -20.40
N ARG A 367 -2.55 -3.11 -19.29
CA ARG A 367 -3.87 -2.53 -18.98
C ARG A 367 -4.27 -1.53 -20.06
N ARG A 368 -3.34 -0.70 -20.50
CA ARG A 368 -3.59 0.22 -21.63
C ARG A 368 -4.09 -0.51 -22.87
N ARG A 369 -3.46 -1.64 -23.23
CA ARG A 369 -3.89 -2.47 -24.38
C ARG A 369 -5.26 -3.12 -24.17
N GLN A 370 -5.55 -3.60 -22.97
CA GLN A 370 -6.84 -4.18 -22.63
C GLN A 370 -7.95 -3.13 -22.78
N TRP A 371 -7.75 -1.95 -22.20
CA TRP A 371 -8.72 -0.86 -22.20
C TRP A 371 -8.83 -0.10 -23.52
N ALA A 372 -7.87 -0.21 -24.42
CA ALA A 372 -7.91 0.44 -25.75
C ALA A 372 -9.12 0.04 -26.62
N LYS A 373 -9.82 -1.05 -26.26
CA LYS A 373 -11.00 -1.55 -26.96
C LYS A 373 -12.31 -0.99 -26.40
N TYR A 374 -12.24 -0.13 -25.39
CA TYR A 374 -13.40 0.38 -24.67
C TYR A 374 -13.55 1.88 -24.90
N GLU A 375 -14.79 2.30 -25.05
CA GLU A 375 -15.16 3.70 -25.08
C GLU A 375 -15.49 4.17 -23.67
N VAL A 376 -14.61 4.99 -23.08
CA VAL A 376 -14.75 5.59 -21.75
C VAL A 376 -14.79 7.10 -21.91
N PRO A 377 -15.99 7.73 -21.97
CA PRO A 377 -16.15 9.11 -22.43
C PRO A 377 -15.40 10.17 -21.61
N ARG A 378 -15.27 9.96 -20.29
CA ARG A 378 -14.51 10.88 -19.41
C ARG A 378 -13.04 10.49 -19.27
N GLY A 379 -12.58 9.43 -19.98
CA GLY A 379 -11.19 8.97 -19.97
C GLY A 379 -10.84 8.11 -18.75
N PHE A 380 -9.54 8.04 -18.48
CA PHE A 380 -8.99 7.15 -17.47
C PHE A 380 -8.26 7.92 -16.37
N ALA A 381 -8.22 7.32 -15.19
CA ALA A 381 -7.35 7.66 -14.08
C ALA A 381 -6.53 6.44 -13.65
N ASN A 382 -5.51 6.65 -12.85
CA ASN A 382 -4.67 5.58 -12.35
C ASN A 382 -4.47 5.70 -10.84
N TYR A 383 -4.60 4.61 -10.13
CA TYR A 383 -4.24 4.47 -8.72
C TYR A 383 -2.94 3.68 -8.64
N ILE A 384 -1.87 4.30 -8.14
CA ILE A 384 -0.53 3.69 -8.11
C ILE A 384 -0.05 3.38 -6.69
N TYR A 385 0.71 2.26 -6.58
CA TYR A 385 1.33 1.77 -5.36
C TYR A 385 2.85 1.67 -5.58
N PHE A 386 3.53 2.82 -5.76
CA PHE A 386 4.95 2.81 -6.10
C PHE A 386 5.88 2.97 -4.91
N TRP A 387 5.37 3.47 -3.79
CA TRP A 387 6.19 3.88 -2.66
C TRP A 387 5.75 3.26 -1.34
N GLY A 388 6.57 3.46 -0.32
CA GLY A 388 6.31 3.00 1.03
C GLY A 388 6.23 1.49 1.14
N ASP A 389 5.24 1.01 1.88
CA ASP A 389 5.01 -0.41 2.15
C ASP A 389 4.16 -1.13 1.08
N TYR A 390 3.60 -0.41 0.10
CA TYR A 390 2.61 -0.96 -0.82
C TYR A 390 3.14 -1.83 -1.95
N PRO A 391 4.27 -1.50 -2.63
CA PRO A 391 4.75 -2.35 -3.73
C PRO A 391 5.17 -3.73 -3.28
N GLN A 392 5.78 -3.79 -2.13
CA GLN A 392 6.15 -4.96 -1.34
C GLN A 392 6.28 -4.53 0.12
N PRO A 393 5.97 -5.37 1.10
CA PRO A 393 6.12 -5.03 2.50
C PRO A 393 7.52 -4.56 2.86
N GLY A 394 7.57 -3.58 3.76
CA GLY A 394 8.81 -2.98 4.28
C GLY A 394 9.01 -1.53 3.84
N PHE A 395 9.52 -0.74 4.79
CA PHE A 395 9.76 0.69 4.60
C PHE A 395 11.14 0.95 4.00
N THR A 396 11.29 0.67 2.72
CA THR A 396 12.54 0.84 1.97
C THR A 396 12.24 1.38 0.57
N CYS A 397 13.21 2.04 -0.05
CA CYS A 397 13.09 2.50 -1.44
C CYS A 397 12.99 1.31 -2.40
N LYS A 398 11.99 1.32 -3.26
CA LYS A 398 11.69 0.25 -4.23
C LYS A 398 11.45 0.77 -5.64
N THR A 399 11.67 2.06 -5.88
CA THR A 399 11.31 2.71 -7.16
C THR A 399 12.51 3.39 -7.77
N SER A 400 12.92 2.98 -8.97
CA SER A 400 14.02 3.63 -9.67
C SER A 400 13.55 4.85 -10.47
N ILE A 401 14.47 5.77 -10.69
CA ILE A 401 14.25 6.97 -11.50
C ILE A 401 13.83 6.60 -12.94
N ALA A 402 14.47 5.59 -13.52
CA ALA A 402 14.16 5.12 -14.88
C ALA A 402 12.74 4.54 -14.98
N PHE A 403 12.29 3.83 -13.95
CA PHE A 403 10.92 3.34 -13.89
C PHE A 403 9.92 4.50 -13.84
N LEU A 404 10.14 5.47 -12.96
CA LEU A 404 9.25 6.62 -12.81
C LEU A 404 9.15 7.43 -14.11
N ALA A 405 10.27 7.63 -14.80
CA ALA A 405 10.30 8.33 -16.08
C ALA A 405 9.47 7.60 -17.14
N ARG A 406 9.59 6.28 -17.23
CA ARG A 406 8.81 5.48 -18.16
C ARG A 406 7.32 5.57 -17.86
N GLU A 407 6.92 5.43 -16.60
CA GLU A 407 5.52 5.47 -16.20
C GLU A 407 4.90 6.87 -16.41
N ALA A 408 5.58 7.95 -16.05
CA ALA A 408 5.10 9.31 -16.27
C ALA A 408 4.84 9.58 -17.77
N ARG A 409 5.76 9.14 -18.64
CA ARG A 409 5.60 9.25 -20.12
C ARG A 409 4.45 8.38 -20.63
N LEU A 410 4.29 7.16 -20.10
CA LEU A 410 3.16 6.29 -20.44
C LEU A 410 1.82 6.94 -20.05
N TYR A 411 1.74 7.54 -18.87
CA TYR A 411 0.52 8.19 -18.40
C TYR A 411 0.14 9.36 -19.27
N ARG A 412 1.13 10.17 -19.66
CA ARG A 412 0.91 11.28 -20.59
C ARG A 412 0.45 10.81 -21.98
N ALA A 413 1.15 9.82 -22.53
CA ALA A 413 0.81 9.24 -23.85
C ALA A 413 -0.56 8.56 -23.86
N SER A 414 -1.04 8.10 -22.70
CA SER A 414 -2.34 7.47 -22.54
C SER A 414 -3.47 8.47 -22.21
N GLY A 415 -3.15 9.74 -22.06
CA GLY A 415 -4.14 10.78 -21.77
C GLY A 415 -4.83 10.62 -20.43
N LEU A 416 -4.14 10.05 -19.42
CA LEU A 416 -4.69 9.92 -18.07
C LEU A 416 -5.05 11.29 -17.50
N ARG A 417 -6.21 11.37 -16.89
CA ARG A 417 -6.73 12.62 -16.31
C ARG A 417 -6.08 12.96 -14.99
N PHE A 418 -5.80 11.94 -14.17
CA PHE A 418 -5.08 12.10 -12.90
C PHE A 418 -4.46 10.78 -12.46
N VAL A 419 -3.58 10.87 -11.45
CA VAL A 419 -2.90 9.73 -10.83
C VAL A 419 -2.98 9.85 -9.32
N PHE A 420 -3.64 8.88 -8.66
CA PHE A 420 -3.59 8.77 -7.21
C PHE A 420 -2.30 8.08 -6.78
N ARG A 421 -1.57 8.66 -5.82
CA ARG A 421 -0.23 8.24 -5.40
C ARG A 421 -0.25 7.63 -4.00
N CYS A 422 -0.57 6.34 -3.90
CA CYS A 422 -0.54 5.65 -2.61
C CYS A 422 0.89 5.43 -2.12
N GLY A 423 1.14 5.64 -0.82
CA GLY A 423 2.48 5.52 -0.21
C GLY A 423 3.43 6.69 -0.47
N TYR A 424 3.04 7.66 -1.29
CA TYR A 424 3.84 8.85 -1.55
C TYR A 424 4.08 9.67 -0.27
N GLY A 425 5.35 10.03 -0.03
CA GLY A 425 5.73 10.84 1.11
C GLY A 425 5.95 10.07 2.41
N GLU A 426 6.06 8.74 2.36
CA GLU A 426 6.36 7.93 3.54
C GLU A 426 7.85 7.96 3.92
N LEU A 427 8.77 8.11 2.95
CA LEU A 427 10.22 8.02 3.12
C LEU A 427 10.94 9.20 2.45
N PHE A 428 10.79 10.40 2.97
CA PHE A 428 11.42 11.60 2.37
C PHE A 428 12.95 11.59 2.41
N GLY A 429 13.58 10.79 3.26
CA GLY A 429 15.03 10.63 3.29
C GLY A 429 15.52 9.84 2.08
N THR A 430 15.14 8.59 1.99
CA THR A 430 15.65 7.66 0.98
C THR A 430 14.93 7.73 -0.36
N GLU A 431 13.65 8.11 -0.38
CA GLU A 431 12.84 8.26 -1.60
C GLU A 431 12.69 9.73 -2.06
N GLY A 432 13.25 10.70 -1.36
CA GLY A 432 13.15 12.11 -1.70
C GLY A 432 13.49 12.43 -3.15
N PRO A 433 14.61 11.94 -3.72
CA PRO A 433 14.92 12.11 -5.14
C PRO A 433 13.83 11.54 -6.07
N SER A 434 13.28 10.38 -5.73
CA SER A 434 12.20 9.73 -6.50
C SER A 434 10.93 10.58 -6.53
N TYR A 435 10.55 11.15 -5.38
CA TYR A 435 9.38 12.06 -5.30
C TYR A 435 9.59 13.30 -6.14
N TYR A 436 10.75 13.93 -6.04
CA TYR A 436 11.08 15.14 -6.78
C TYR A 436 11.08 14.91 -8.29
N VAL A 437 11.76 13.85 -8.74
CA VAL A 437 11.82 13.50 -10.17
C VAL A 437 10.43 13.20 -10.72
N PHE A 438 9.64 12.40 -10.00
CA PHE A 438 8.28 12.07 -10.45
C PHE A 438 7.39 13.31 -10.51
N ASN A 439 7.50 14.23 -9.54
CA ASN A 439 6.77 15.50 -9.55
C ASN A 439 7.13 16.36 -10.76
N ARG A 440 8.41 16.42 -11.13
CA ARG A 440 8.87 17.15 -12.32
C ARG A 440 8.32 16.51 -13.60
N LEU A 441 8.41 15.19 -13.73
CA LEU A 441 7.96 14.46 -14.92
C LEU A 441 6.43 14.48 -15.09
N MET A 442 5.67 14.50 -14.00
CA MET A 442 4.21 14.63 -14.07
C MET A 442 3.77 16.01 -14.54
N GLN A 443 4.54 17.06 -14.25
CA GLN A 443 4.29 18.42 -14.74
C GLN A 443 4.85 18.63 -16.14
N ASP A 444 6.03 18.08 -16.43
CA ASP A 444 6.70 18.11 -17.73
C ASP A 444 7.30 16.74 -18.07
N PRO A 445 6.59 15.90 -18.84
CA PRO A 445 7.06 14.56 -19.21
C PRO A 445 8.32 14.54 -20.08
N GLU A 446 8.67 15.66 -20.72
CA GLU A 446 9.90 15.81 -21.53
C GLU A 446 11.11 16.23 -20.68
N ALA A 447 10.91 16.51 -19.38
CA ALA A 447 12.02 16.82 -18.49
C ALA A 447 13.03 15.66 -18.44
N ASP A 448 14.31 16.00 -18.32
CA ASP A 448 15.37 15.02 -18.13
C ASP A 448 15.37 14.54 -16.66
N GLU A 449 15.07 13.27 -16.46
CA GLU A 449 15.01 12.65 -15.14
C GLU A 449 16.34 12.68 -14.39
N ASN A 450 17.47 12.62 -15.10
CA ASN A 450 18.79 12.69 -14.47
C ASN A 450 19.13 14.13 -14.07
N ALA A 451 18.80 15.10 -14.89
CA ALA A 451 18.96 16.52 -14.53
C ALA A 451 18.10 16.88 -13.30
N ALA A 452 16.87 16.40 -13.24
CA ALA A 452 15.99 16.60 -12.07
C ALA A 452 16.56 15.93 -10.82
N PHE A 453 17.12 14.73 -10.96
CA PHE A 453 17.79 14.04 -9.86
C PHE A 453 19.02 14.83 -9.35
N ASP A 454 19.88 15.28 -10.25
CA ASP A 454 21.11 16.03 -9.93
C ASP A 454 20.75 17.39 -9.31
N GLU A 455 19.68 18.04 -9.78
CA GLU A 455 19.12 19.25 -9.16
C GLU A 455 18.73 18.97 -7.70
N TYR A 456 17.92 17.92 -7.46
CA TYR A 456 17.51 17.55 -6.10
C TYR A 456 18.71 17.35 -5.19
N VAL A 457 19.67 16.53 -5.60
CA VAL A 457 20.84 16.18 -4.76
C VAL A 457 21.68 17.42 -4.47
N SER A 458 21.94 18.26 -5.48
CA SER A 458 22.66 19.51 -5.30
C SER A 458 21.95 20.46 -4.34
N ARG A 459 20.64 20.63 -4.49
CA ARG A 459 19.83 21.53 -3.68
C ARG A 459 19.61 21.02 -2.26
N ALA A 460 19.39 19.71 -2.11
CA ALA A 460 19.11 19.10 -0.82
C ALA A 460 20.33 19.06 0.12
N TYR A 461 21.52 18.80 -0.45
CA TYR A 461 22.68 18.45 0.34
C TYR A 461 23.88 19.41 0.20
N GLY A 462 23.85 20.34 -0.73
CA GLY A 462 24.86 21.39 -0.89
C GLY A 462 26.30 20.83 -0.95
N PRO A 463 27.21 21.19 -0.01
CA PRO A 463 28.58 20.69 0.01
C PRO A 463 28.71 19.16 0.06
N ALA A 464 27.72 18.47 0.65
CA ALA A 464 27.70 17.00 0.72
C ALA A 464 27.07 16.36 -0.54
N ALA A 465 26.72 17.12 -1.57
CA ALA A 465 26.00 16.61 -2.74
C ALA A 465 26.67 15.41 -3.41
N LYS A 466 28.01 15.44 -3.56
CA LYS A 466 28.77 14.36 -4.21
C LYS A 466 28.66 13.04 -3.42
N ALA A 467 28.76 13.08 -2.10
CA ALA A 467 28.66 11.90 -1.25
C ALA A 467 27.21 11.36 -1.27
N MET A 468 26.22 12.25 -1.21
CA MET A 468 24.81 11.88 -1.26
C MET A 468 24.36 11.42 -2.66
N GLU A 469 24.94 11.94 -3.72
CA GLU A 469 24.79 11.38 -5.07
C GLU A 469 25.25 9.92 -5.11
N GLY A 470 26.43 9.66 -4.55
CA GLY A 470 26.95 8.29 -4.41
C GLY A 470 25.99 7.36 -3.68
N PHE A 471 25.39 7.82 -2.59
CA PHE A 471 24.38 7.09 -1.85
C PHE A 471 23.12 6.79 -2.70
N HIS A 472 22.45 7.82 -3.20
CA HIS A 472 21.19 7.68 -3.91
C HIS A 472 21.34 6.97 -5.28
N ARG A 473 22.42 7.23 -6.03
CA ARG A 473 22.69 6.52 -7.29
C ARG A 473 23.00 5.03 -7.05
N GLN A 474 23.70 4.70 -5.94
CA GLN A 474 23.92 3.30 -5.56
C GLN A 474 22.58 2.62 -5.25
N GLN A 475 21.71 3.26 -4.50
CA GLN A 475 20.38 2.76 -4.18
C GLN A 475 19.54 2.59 -5.47
N ASP A 476 19.49 3.61 -6.33
CA ASP A 476 18.77 3.56 -7.61
C ASP A 476 19.22 2.38 -8.50
N ARG A 477 20.54 2.17 -8.60
CA ARG A 477 21.07 1.02 -9.35
C ARG A 477 20.57 -0.32 -8.81
N ARG A 478 20.43 -0.46 -7.49
CA ARG A 478 19.94 -1.70 -6.88
C ARG A 478 18.44 -1.89 -7.14
N VAL A 479 17.64 -0.87 -6.93
CA VAL A 479 16.19 -0.99 -7.13
C VAL A 479 15.78 -1.13 -8.60
N ARG A 480 16.65 -0.80 -9.57
CA ARG A 480 16.43 -1.13 -11.00
C ARG A 480 16.28 -2.63 -11.27
N SER A 481 16.91 -3.46 -10.47
CA SER A 481 16.70 -4.91 -10.54
C SER A 481 15.26 -5.27 -10.19
N PHE A 482 14.67 -4.56 -9.23
CA PHE A 482 13.29 -4.72 -8.82
C PHE A 482 12.29 -4.26 -9.90
N ASP A 483 12.61 -3.24 -10.69
CA ASP A 483 11.75 -2.77 -11.78
C ASP A 483 11.42 -3.86 -12.80
N ARG A 484 12.34 -4.79 -13.03
CA ARG A 484 12.14 -5.90 -13.97
C ARG A 484 11.26 -7.00 -13.36
N LEU A 485 11.31 -7.11 -12.04
CA LEU A 485 10.57 -8.11 -11.28
C LEU A 485 9.23 -7.55 -10.78
N ARG A 486 9.06 -6.21 -10.87
CA ARG A 486 7.88 -5.52 -10.37
C ARG A 486 6.64 -6.03 -11.08
N TRP A 487 5.75 -6.48 -10.28
CA TRP A 487 4.38 -6.68 -10.65
C TRP A 487 3.51 -5.69 -9.88
N GLY A 488 2.65 -4.99 -10.56
CA GLY A 488 1.63 -4.18 -9.91
C GLY A 488 0.52 -5.08 -9.38
N PHE A 489 -0.36 -4.53 -8.57
CA PHE A 489 -1.63 -5.18 -8.21
C PHE A 489 -2.36 -5.78 -9.42
N ALA A 490 -2.12 -5.22 -10.58
CA ALA A 490 -2.71 -5.61 -11.85
C ALA A 490 -2.17 -6.91 -12.45
N THR A 491 -1.07 -7.45 -11.97
CA THR A 491 -0.47 -8.67 -12.53
C THR A 491 -0.84 -9.93 -11.78
N ARG A 492 -1.57 -9.81 -10.70
CA ARG A 492 -2.05 -10.93 -9.90
C ARG A 492 -3.22 -11.67 -10.55
N ASP A 493 -3.76 -11.07 -11.59
CA ASP A 493 -4.92 -11.55 -12.29
C ASP A 493 -4.58 -12.01 -13.71
N ASP A 494 -5.19 -13.08 -14.14
CA ASP A 494 -5.44 -13.51 -15.53
C ASP A 494 -4.27 -13.62 -16.50
N SER A 495 -3.02 -13.37 -16.10
CA SER A 495 -1.96 -13.34 -17.09
C SER A 495 -1.37 -14.68 -17.39
N GLY A 496 -1.49 -15.63 -16.48
CA GLY A 496 -0.67 -16.83 -16.55
C GLY A 496 0.84 -16.50 -16.51
N GLU A 497 1.20 -15.24 -16.20
CA GLU A 497 2.59 -14.87 -16.01
C GLU A 497 3.02 -15.30 -14.61
N GLU A 498 4.05 -16.13 -14.56
CA GLU A 498 4.66 -16.59 -13.33
C GLU A 498 5.07 -15.41 -12.45
N LYS A 499 4.80 -15.52 -11.16
CA LYS A 499 5.37 -14.66 -10.15
C LYS A 499 6.88 -14.90 -10.10
N THR A 500 7.64 -14.01 -10.70
CA THR A 500 9.11 -14.10 -10.70
C THR A 500 9.73 -13.42 -9.48
N LEU A 501 8.94 -12.76 -8.64
CA LEU A 501 9.40 -12.12 -7.43
C LEU A 501 9.41 -13.08 -6.25
N PRO A 502 10.40 -12.96 -5.34
CA PRO A 502 10.33 -13.60 -4.04
C PRO A 502 9.03 -13.19 -3.35
N GLU A 503 8.22 -14.14 -2.93
CA GLU A 503 6.96 -13.83 -2.23
C GLU A 503 7.23 -13.25 -0.84
N HIS A 504 8.32 -13.68 -0.22
CA HIS A 504 8.68 -13.21 1.12
C HIS A 504 9.46 -11.89 1.05
N PRO A 505 9.03 -10.83 1.78
CA PRO A 505 9.70 -9.53 1.76
C PRO A 505 11.18 -9.58 2.14
N ALA A 506 11.58 -10.51 3.01
CA ALA A 506 12.96 -10.69 3.43
C ALA A 506 13.87 -11.08 2.26
N GLU A 507 13.41 -11.95 1.37
CA GLU A 507 14.19 -12.39 0.20
C GLU A 507 14.48 -11.22 -0.75
N MET A 508 13.47 -10.38 -0.99
CA MET A 508 13.64 -9.17 -1.81
C MET A 508 14.69 -8.23 -1.19
N LEU A 509 14.61 -7.99 0.11
CA LEU A 509 15.55 -7.09 0.79
C LEU A 509 16.98 -7.64 0.80
N ALA A 510 17.14 -8.95 1.00
CA ALA A 510 18.46 -9.61 0.93
C ALA A 510 19.05 -9.49 -0.49
N MET A 511 18.24 -9.67 -1.52
CA MET A 511 18.66 -9.53 -2.92
C MET A 511 19.06 -8.09 -3.26
N LEU A 512 18.28 -7.10 -2.82
CA LEU A 512 18.54 -5.69 -3.13
C LEU A 512 19.73 -5.12 -2.35
N TYR A 513 19.95 -5.56 -1.12
CA TYR A 513 20.93 -4.98 -0.20
C TYR A 513 21.90 -6.02 0.38
N PRO A 514 22.74 -6.68 -0.44
CA PRO A 514 23.78 -7.54 0.09
C PRO A 514 24.81 -6.73 0.92
N PRO A 515 25.60 -7.39 1.78
CA PRO A 515 26.50 -6.71 2.76
C PRO A 515 27.46 -5.69 2.15
N ASP A 516 27.98 -5.95 0.95
CA ASP A 516 28.88 -5.01 0.26
C ASP A 516 28.15 -3.74 -0.23
N VAL A 517 26.87 -3.85 -0.60
CA VAL A 517 26.05 -2.69 -0.96
C VAL A 517 25.74 -1.86 0.26
N LEU A 518 25.35 -2.48 1.39
CA LEU A 518 25.14 -1.78 2.65
C LEU A 518 26.41 -1.04 3.10
N ALA A 519 27.59 -1.67 2.97
CA ALA A 519 28.87 -1.03 3.30
C ALA A 519 29.17 0.18 2.40
N LYS A 520 28.86 0.13 1.11
CA LYS A 520 29.02 1.25 0.18
C LYS A 520 28.07 2.40 0.50
N LEU A 521 26.82 2.12 0.82
CA LEU A 521 25.83 3.12 1.24
C LEU A 521 26.27 3.78 2.55
N GLU A 522 26.68 2.99 3.55
CA GLU A 522 27.23 3.49 4.82
C GLU A 522 28.40 4.42 4.61
N LYS A 523 29.36 4.03 3.76
CA LYS A 523 30.54 4.85 3.46
C LYS A 523 30.13 6.22 2.91
N SER A 524 29.23 6.24 1.90
CA SER A 524 28.77 7.50 1.28
C SER A 524 28.03 8.39 2.29
N LEU A 525 27.17 7.81 3.11
CA LEU A 525 26.42 8.56 4.10
C LEU A 525 27.31 9.11 5.21
N ALA A 526 28.26 8.31 5.71
CA ALA A 526 29.26 8.76 6.69
C ALA A 526 30.18 9.85 6.13
N GLU A 527 30.49 9.85 4.85
CA GLU A 527 31.22 10.93 4.18
C GLU A 527 30.39 12.21 4.14
N ALA A 528 29.10 12.11 3.81
CA ALA A 528 28.18 13.25 3.80
C ALA A 528 28.03 13.89 5.20
N GLU A 529 27.93 13.08 6.25
CA GLU A 529 27.81 13.56 7.66
C GLU A 529 29.04 14.31 8.14
N ARG A 530 30.22 13.97 7.62
CA ARG A 530 31.51 14.63 7.97
C ARG A 530 31.80 15.86 7.12
N THR A 531 31.00 16.14 6.10
CA THR A 531 31.19 17.30 5.22
C THR A 531 31.08 18.60 6.03
N PRO A 532 32.08 19.51 5.96
CA PRO A 532 32.02 20.79 6.65
C PRO A 532 30.99 21.74 6.00
N ASP A 533 30.69 22.83 6.69
CA ASP A 533 29.93 23.98 6.22
C ASP A 533 28.49 23.67 5.78
N LEU A 534 27.90 22.57 6.27
CA LEU A 534 26.52 22.23 6.05
C LEU A 534 25.58 23.15 6.84
N THR A 535 24.54 23.64 6.16
CA THR A 535 23.45 24.38 6.81
C THR A 535 22.61 23.47 7.74
N GLY A 536 21.84 24.08 8.64
CA GLY A 536 20.92 23.32 9.51
C GLY A 536 19.95 22.46 8.72
N LYS A 537 19.40 22.97 7.61
CA LYS A 537 18.47 22.24 6.71
C LYS A 537 19.16 21.03 6.05
N GLN A 538 20.41 21.19 5.58
CA GLN A 538 21.17 20.11 4.95
C GLN A 538 21.50 19.01 5.95
N LYS A 539 21.97 19.37 7.16
CA LYS A 539 22.21 18.43 8.27
C LYS A 539 20.95 17.64 8.64
N ALA A 540 19.81 18.32 8.72
CA ALA A 540 18.53 17.68 9.05
C ALA A 540 18.10 16.66 7.97
N ARG A 541 18.28 16.98 6.68
CA ARG A 541 17.97 16.06 5.58
C ARG A 541 18.91 14.86 5.57
N ILE A 542 20.22 15.04 5.79
CA ILE A 542 21.16 13.93 5.90
C ILE A 542 20.80 13.04 7.10
N ARG A 543 20.43 13.64 8.23
CA ARG A 543 19.97 12.88 9.39
C ARG A 543 18.70 12.08 9.12
N LEU A 544 17.76 12.61 8.34
CA LEU A 544 16.57 11.87 7.92
C LEU A 544 16.96 10.62 7.12
N VAL A 545 17.85 10.77 6.13
CA VAL A 545 18.39 9.64 5.37
C VAL A 545 19.08 8.64 6.30
N ARG A 546 19.86 9.10 7.30
CA ARG A 546 20.52 8.24 8.30
C ARG A 546 19.51 7.38 9.05
N LEU A 547 18.44 7.95 9.55
CA LEU A 547 17.44 7.21 10.31
C LEU A 547 16.74 6.13 9.47
N GLU A 548 16.36 6.47 8.24
CA GLU A 548 15.75 5.52 7.33
C GLU A 548 16.74 4.43 6.87
N PHE A 549 17.99 4.79 6.65
CA PHE A 549 19.05 3.85 6.29
C PHE A 549 19.44 2.93 7.47
N ASP A 550 19.50 3.44 8.69
CA ASP A 550 19.80 2.61 9.88
C ASP A 550 18.72 1.56 10.09
N TYR A 551 17.44 1.90 9.90
CA TYR A 551 16.36 0.93 9.89
C TYR A 551 16.56 -0.15 8.83
N LEU A 552 16.84 0.25 7.58
CA LEU A 552 17.13 -0.67 6.49
C LEU A 552 18.32 -1.58 6.81
N LYS A 553 19.44 -1.01 7.25
CA LYS A 553 20.69 -1.72 7.57
C LYS A 553 20.47 -2.77 8.67
N LEU A 554 19.83 -2.40 9.78
CA LEU A 554 19.55 -3.30 10.89
C LEU A 554 18.58 -4.42 10.46
N THR A 555 17.55 -4.07 9.69
CA THR A 555 16.58 -5.03 9.16
C THR A 555 17.25 -6.05 8.24
N VAL A 556 18.02 -5.60 7.26
CA VAL A 556 18.68 -6.49 6.29
C VAL A 556 19.81 -7.31 6.92
N THR A 557 20.50 -6.75 7.92
CA THR A 557 21.50 -7.52 8.69
C THR A 557 20.87 -8.73 9.38
N ALA A 558 19.72 -8.55 10.02
CA ALA A 558 19.00 -9.66 10.64
C ALA A 558 18.55 -10.72 9.59
N ILE A 559 18.13 -10.28 8.39
CA ILE A 559 17.77 -11.20 7.30
C ILE A 559 18.97 -12.01 6.83
N HIS A 560 20.13 -11.36 6.60
CA HIS A 560 21.34 -12.09 6.17
C HIS A 560 21.83 -13.10 7.21
N LEU A 561 21.75 -12.77 8.49
CA LEU A 561 22.07 -13.69 9.57
C LEU A 561 21.09 -14.87 9.59
N TYR A 562 19.81 -14.60 9.35
CA TYR A 562 18.81 -15.65 9.25
C TYR A 562 19.06 -16.57 8.05
N HIS A 563 19.41 -16.04 6.88
CA HIS A 563 19.75 -16.86 5.72
C HIS A 563 21.00 -17.73 5.99
N ALA A 564 22.01 -17.18 6.66
CA ALA A 564 23.18 -17.96 7.06
C ALA A 564 22.83 -19.07 8.06
N TYR A 565 21.94 -18.78 9.01
CA TYR A 565 21.42 -19.74 9.96
C TYR A 565 20.69 -20.90 9.27
N ARG A 566 19.84 -20.62 8.26
CA ARG A 566 19.10 -21.67 7.53
C ARG A 566 20.01 -22.67 6.82
N LEU A 567 21.20 -22.26 6.43
CA LEU A 567 22.17 -23.17 5.81
C LEU A 567 22.76 -24.17 6.82
N VAL A 568 22.98 -23.74 8.06
CA VAL A 568 23.53 -24.56 9.14
C VAL A 568 22.83 -24.20 10.45
N PRO A 569 21.61 -24.70 10.70
CA PRO A 569 20.87 -24.42 11.92
C PRO A 569 21.63 -24.93 13.16
N SER A 570 21.90 -24.02 14.11
CA SER A 570 22.50 -24.34 15.40
C SER A 570 22.20 -23.24 16.41
N VAL A 571 22.37 -23.52 17.69
CA VAL A 571 22.28 -22.51 18.76
C VAL A 571 23.31 -21.39 18.52
N GLU A 572 24.51 -21.74 18.12
CA GLU A 572 25.60 -20.81 17.85
C GLU A 572 25.28 -19.84 16.71
N SER A 573 24.72 -20.36 15.60
CA SER A 573 24.35 -19.54 14.44
C SER A 573 23.05 -18.73 14.68
N PHE A 574 22.22 -19.13 15.64
CA PHE A 574 20.99 -18.41 15.99
C PHE A 574 21.23 -17.19 16.91
N ARG A 575 22.21 -17.25 17.82
CA ARG A 575 22.54 -16.16 18.74
C ARG A 575 22.77 -14.80 18.07
N PRO A 576 23.53 -14.68 16.96
CA PRO A 576 23.70 -13.44 16.24
C PRO A 576 22.39 -12.83 15.72
N ILE A 577 21.40 -13.68 15.33
CA ILE A 577 20.07 -13.21 14.89
C ILE A 577 19.36 -12.52 16.05
N VAL A 578 19.35 -13.14 17.24
CA VAL A 578 18.72 -12.56 18.43
C VAL A 578 19.33 -11.21 18.76
N THR A 579 20.68 -11.12 18.78
CA THR A 579 21.37 -9.85 19.01
C THR A 579 21.02 -8.78 17.98
N ALA A 580 20.91 -9.14 16.69
CA ALA A 580 20.55 -8.21 15.62
C ALA A 580 19.09 -7.75 15.72
N LEU A 581 18.16 -8.65 16.08
CA LEU A 581 16.76 -8.30 16.31
C LEU A 581 16.60 -7.38 17.52
N GLU A 582 17.30 -7.65 18.62
CA GLU A 582 17.28 -6.79 19.81
C GLU A 582 17.82 -5.38 19.49
N ALA A 583 18.94 -5.29 18.77
CA ALA A 583 19.50 -4.00 18.34
C ALA A 583 18.55 -3.23 17.42
N ARG A 584 17.91 -3.93 16.46
CA ARG A 584 16.90 -3.35 15.57
C ARG A 584 15.68 -2.84 16.35
N ASN A 585 15.17 -3.64 17.26
CA ASN A 585 13.99 -3.30 18.04
C ASN A 585 14.27 -2.11 18.97
N ALA A 586 15.44 -2.08 19.61
CA ALA A 586 15.89 -0.95 20.42
C ALA A 586 16.01 0.35 19.58
N PHE A 587 16.51 0.26 18.34
CA PHE A 587 16.53 1.39 17.43
C PHE A 587 15.10 1.87 17.11
N ILE A 588 14.18 0.97 16.78
CA ILE A 588 12.78 1.32 16.51
C ILE A 588 12.15 1.97 17.75
N ASP A 589 12.42 1.42 18.95
CA ASP A 589 11.92 2.00 20.21
C ASP A 589 12.40 3.45 20.39
N SER A 590 13.64 3.74 20.03
CA SER A 590 14.22 5.08 20.13
C SER A 590 13.53 6.12 19.22
N LEU A 591 12.84 5.67 18.17
CA LEU A 591 12.08 6.55 17.26
C LEU A 591 10.77 7.06 17.87
N TYR A 592 10.28 6.45 18.95
CA TYR A 592 9.00 6.79 19.55
C TYR A 592 9.15 7.45 20.93
N ASP A 593 8.21 8.32 21.26
CA ASP A 593 8.08 8.91 22.60
C ASP A 593 7.32 7.96 23.55
N GLU A 594 7.26 8.34 24.83
CA GLU A 594 6.54 7.58 25.86
C GLU A 594 5.04 7.42 25.59
N LYS A 595 4.46 8.24 24.72
CA LYS A 595 3.06 8.17 24.29
C LYS A 595 2.86 7.35 23.01
N GLY A 596 3.91 6.69 22.54
CA GLY A 596 3.88 5.90 21.31
C GLY A 596 3.80 6.73 20.02
N ARG A 597 4.13 8.01 20.06
CA ARG A 597 4.16 8.88 18.87
C ARG A 597 5.59 8.92 18.33
N MET A 598 5.73 8.85 17.02
CA MET A 598 7.03 8.97 16.39
C MET A 598 7.63 10.37 16.65
N ARG A 599 8.88 10.41 17.08
CA ARG A 599 9.59 11.65 17.36
C ARG A 599 9.85 12.42 16.06
N SER A 600 9.59 13.72 16.07
CA SER A 600 9.99 14.59 14.97
C SER A 600 11.52 14.71 14.91
N VAL A 601 12.06 14.86 13.71
CA VAL A 601 13.46 15.20 13.49
C VAL A 601 13.55 16.74 13.44
N PRO A 602 14.32 17.38 14.31
CA PRO A 602 14.50 18.83 14.25
C PRO A 602 14.99 19.28 12.88
N GLY A 603 14.34 20.29 12.32
CA GLY A 603 14.65 20.80 10.98
C GLY A 603 14.09 19.96 9.83
N VAL A 604 13.16 19.04 10.11
CA VAL A 604 12.40 18.30 9.11
C VAL A 604 10.92 18.39 9.43
N PHE A 605 10.08 18.65 8.42
CA PHE A 605 8.64 18.83 8.60
C PHE A 605 7.91 17.53 8.99
N ARG A 606 8.38 16.38 8.49
CA ARG A 606 7.75 15.08 8.71
C ARG A 606 8.68 14.13 9.46
N PRO A 607 8.13 13.18 10.22
CA PRO A 607 8.93 12.10 10.81
C PRO A 607 9.51 11.17 9.73
N PRO A 608 10.51 10.34 10.05
CA PRO A 608 11.20 9.50 9.08
C PRO A 608 10.29 8.44 8.41
N PHE A 609 9.27 7.94 9.11
CA PHE A 609 8.34 6.92 8.61
C PHE A 609 6.90 7.41 8.81
N ARG A 610 6.43 8.23 7.90
CA ARG A 610 5.23 9.04 8.07
C ARG A 610 3.99 8.28 8.53
N ASN A 611 3.65 7.17 7.90
CA ASN A 611 2.42 6.42 8.16
C ASN A 611 2.68 5.08 8.89
N ALA A 612 3.92 4.83 9.30
CA ALA A 612 4.28 3.61 9.99
C ALA A 612 3.93 3.70 11.47
N SER A 613 3.15 2.76 11.96
CA SER A 613 3.07 2.50 13.38
C SER A 613 4.31 1.76 13.87
N LYS A 614 4.58 1.80 15.18
CA LYS A 614 5.66 1.02 15.78
C LYS A 614 5.53 -0.47 15.45
N ALA A 615 4.32 -1.01 15.51
CA ALA A 615 4.06 -2.41 15.18
C ALA A 615 4.41 -2.72 13.71
N MET A 616 4.09 -1.83 12.77
CA MET A 616 4.46 -2.01 11.36
C MET A 616 5.97 -2.00 11.15
N LEU A 617 6.71 -1.13 11.84
CA LEU A 617 8.19 -1.15 11.76
C LEU A 617 8.76 -2.41 12.37
N LEU A 618 8.24 -2.88 13.50
CA LEU A 618 8.68 -4.12 14.14
C LEU A 618 8.46 -5.34 13.23
N THR A 619 7.37 -5.39 12.50
CA THR A 619 7.04 -6.50 11.59
C THR A 619 7.58 -6.32 10.17
N ASN A 620 8.27 -5.21 9.90
CA ASN A 620 8.75 -4.83 8.57
C ASN A 620 7.65 -4.70 7.52
N GLY A 621 6.51 -4.10 7.89
CA GLY A 621 5.44 -3.79 6.96
C GLY A 621 4.04 -3.92 7.55
N ARG A 622 3.05 -3.81 6.69
CA ARG A 622 1.63 -3.93 7.04
C ARG A 622 1.16 -5.38 7.21
N LEU A 623 2.01 -6.32 6.91
CA LEU A 623 1.71 -7.74 7.11
C LEU A 623 1.57 -8.05 8.60
N SER A 624 0.79 -9.09 8.90
CA SER A 624 0.72 -9.66 10.22
C SER A 624 2.12 -10.01 10.73
N ALA A 625 2.39 -9.74 12.01
CA ALA A 625 3.62 -10.14 12.70
C ALA A 625 3.99 -11.61 12.43
N ARG A 626 2.99 -12.47 12.27
CA ARG A 626 3.11 -13.90 12.02
C ARG A 626 3.67 -14.27 10.65
N LEU A 627 3.65 -13.34 9.66
CA LEU A 627 4.20 -13.55 8.31
C LEU A 627 5.58 -12.91 8.13
N SER A 628 6.14 -12.31 9.18
CA SER A 628 7.34 -11.48 9.12
C SER A 628 8.55 -12.13 9.78
N ALA A 629 8.82 -13.42 9.51
CA ALA A 629 10.06 -14.04 9.96
C ALA A 629 11.29 -13.29 9.40
N PRO A 630 12.35 -13.08 10.20
CA PRO A 630 12.51 -13.41 11.63
C PRO A 630 12.01 -12.31 12.60
N PHE A 631 11.38 -11.25 12.15
CA PHE A 631 11.11 -10.02 12.92
C PHE A 631 10.09 -10.20 14.05
N ALA A 632 9.18 -11.15 13.90
CA ALA A 632 8.15 -11.44 14.89
C ALA A 632 8.60 -12.40 16.00
N TRP A 633 9.84 -12.88 15.95
CA TRP A 633 10.31 -13.89 16.87
C TRP A 633 10.67 -13.35 18.27
N ASP A 634 10.26 -14.03 19.32
CA ASP A 634 10.89 -13.93 20.62
C ASP A 634 12.12 -14.85 20.66
N GLY A 635 13.19 -14.39 20.01
CA GLY A 635 14.41 -15.17 19.84
C GLY A 635 15.07 -15.57 21.17
N ARG A 636 14.89 -14.79 22.25
CA ARG A 636 15.40 -15.11 23.57
C ARG A 636 14.65 -16.29 24.17
N SER A 637 13.33 -16.25 24.17
CA SER A 637 12.49 -17.36 24.61
C SER A 637 12.76 -18.64 23.80
N MET A 638 12.98 -18.52 22.50
CA MET A 638 13.32 -19.64 21.63
C MET A 638 14.65 -20.30 22.03
N LEU A 639 15.69 -19.49 22.32
CA LEU A 639 16.98 -20.00 22.82
C LEU A 639 16.84 -20.68 24.20
N GLU A 640 16.09 -20.10 25.12
CA GLU A 640 15.86 -20.62 26.47
C GLU A 640 15.12 -21.97 26.45
N LYS A 641 14.12 -22.10 25.57
CA LYS A 641 13.36 -23.30 25.39
C LYS A 641 14.06 -24.36 24.51
N GLY A 642 15.12 -23.98 23.81
CA GLY A 642 15.83 -24.86 22.87
C GLY A 642 15.00 -25.25 21.65
N VAL A 643 14.00 -24.43 21.28
CA VAL A 643 13.13 -24.67 20.13
C VAL A 643 13.42 -23.62 19.06
N LEU A 644 14.14 -24.03 18.02
CA LEU A 644 14.64 -23.13 16.98
C LEU A 644 14.08 -23.50 15.60
N PRO A 645 13.96 -22.54 14.67
CA PRO A 645 13.51 -22.83 13.30
C PRO A 645 14.37 -23.89 12.62
N GLY A 646 13.75 -24.83 11.91
CA GLY A 646 14.47 -25.93 11.23
C GLY A 646 15.14 -26.94 12.16
N MET A 647 14.95 -26.84 13.48
CA MET A 647 15.50 -27.75 14.50
C MET A 647 14.36 -28.33 15.37
N SER A 648 13.35 -28.90 14.74
CA SER A 648 12.24 -29.51 15.48
C SER A 648 12.73 -30.66 16.35
N THR A 649 12.40 -30.59 17.64
CA THR A 649 12.65 -31.65 18.62
C THR A 649 11.39 -32.44 18.92
N ALA A 650 10.27 -32.13 18.27
CA ALA A 650 8.99 -32.82 18.49
C ALA A 650 9.07 -34.26 17.93
N VAL A 651 8.99 -35.23 18.81
CA VAL A 651 8.99 -36.68 18.49
C VAL A 651 7.79 -37.32 19.16
N CYS A 652 6.99 -38.04 18.39
CA CYS A 652 5.90 -38.86 18.88
C CYS A 652 6.12 -40.32 18.51
N LYS A 653 6.10 -41.20 19.50
CA LYS A 653 6.08 -42.65 19.32
C LYS A 653 4.65 -43.08 19.02
N VAL A 654 4.47 -43.78 17.92
CA VAL A 654 3.19 -44.34 17.49
C VAL A 654 3.13 -45.80 17.96
N ALA A 655 2.40 -46.03 19.05
CA ALA A 655 2.29 -47.35 19.63
C ALA A 655 1.35 -48.25 18.82
N ARG A 656 1.62 -49.56 18.84
CA ARG A 656 0.81 -50.56 18.10
C ARG A 656 -0.51 -50.81 18.85
N ALA A 657 -1.61 -50.69 18.11
CA ALA A 657 -2.93 -51.10 18.58
C ALA A 657 -3.21 -52.58 18.21
N GLU A 658 -3.79 -53.33 19.15
CA GLU A 658 -4.34 -54.64 18.95
C GLU A 658 -5.85 -54.53 18.63
N GLY A 659 -6.17 -54.35 17.35
CA GLY A 659 -7.53 -54.05 16.87
C GLY A 659 -7.91 -52.59 16.90
N THR A 660 -9.13 -52.28 16.48
CA THR A 660 -9.63 -50.90 16.32
C THR A 660 -9.77 -50.22 17.69
N PRO A 661 -9.06 -49.11 17.96
CA PRO A 661 -9.16 -48.42 19.23
C PRO A 661 -10.55 -47.80 19.45
N ALA A 662 -11.04 -47.87 20.70
CA ALA A 662 -12.34 -47.33 21.06
C ALA A 662 -12.35 -45.79 21.07
N PHE A 663 -13.44 -45.20 20.59
CA PHE A 663 -13.73 -43.77 20.78
C PHE A 663 -14.22 -43.50 22.21
N GLY A 664 -13.60 -42.57 22.90
CA GLY A 664 -13.96 -42.28 24.31
C GLY A 664 -13.08 -41.19 24.90
N ASP A 665 -12.70 -41.36 26.16
CA ASP A 665 -11.81 -40.47 26.88
C ASP A 665 -10.32 -40.62 26.55
N PHE A 666 -9.99 -41.68 25.81
CA PHE A 666 -8.63 -42.05 25.38
C PHE A 666 -7.62 -42.33 26.51
N GLU A 667 -8.12 -42.76 27.70
CA GLU A 667 -7.27 -43.05 28.87
C GLU A 667 -7.07 -44.56 29.08
N SER A 668 -8.01 -45.40 28.58
CA SER A 668 -8.04 -46.81 28.83
C SER A 668 -7.90 -47.68 27.56
N GLY A 669 -7.77 -49.00 27.71
CA GLY A 669 -7.64 -49.92 26.60
C GLY A 669 -6.36 -49.73 25.80
N ALA A 670 -6.47 -49.75 24.51
CA ALA A 670 -5.31 -49.52 23.59
C ALA A 670 -4.64 -48.18 23.81
N TRP A 671 -5.42 -47.16 24.15
CA TRP A 671 -4.94 -45.78 24.36
C TRP A 671 -4.01 -45.63 25.58
N ALA A 672 -4.05 -46.54 26.56
CA ALA A 672 -3.15 -46.48 27.70
C ALA A 672 -1.66 -46.64 27.32
N LYS A 673 -1.39 -47.25 26.14
CA LYS A 673 -0.03 -47.43 25.60
C LYS A 673 0.53 -46.16 24.96
N ALA A 674 -0.33 -45.23 24.57
CA ALA A 674 0.06 -43.99 23.85
C ALA A 674 0.23 -42.78 24.81
N ALA A 675 1.28 -42.00 24.60
CA ALA A 675 1.52 -40.78 25.37
C ALA A 675 0.75 -39.60 24.80
N TRP A 676 0.29 -38.71 25.70
CA TRP A 676 -0.26 -37.41 25.28
C TRP A 676 0.84 -36.46 24.77
N ASN A 677 0.58 -35.83 23.66
CA ASN A 677 1.38 -34.76 23.11
C ASN A 677 0.53 -33.49 23.12
N GLY A 678 1.09 -32.36 23.55
CA GLY A 678 0.42 -31.06 23.60
C GLY A 678 0.78 -30.17 22.44
N LEU A 679 -0.11 -29.26 22.10
CA LEU A 679 0.16 -28.22 21.12
C LEU A 679 0.69 -26.96 21.81
N ASN A 680 1.48 -26.20 21.08
CA ASN A 680 2.01 -24.88 21.47
C ASN A 680 1.45 -23.81 20.52
N GLY A 681 1.50 -22.54 20.91
CA GLY A 681 1.30 -21.47 19.95
C GLY A 681 2.22 -21.65 18.74
N ILE A 682 1.76 -21.28 17.54
CA ILE A 682 2.46 -21.56 16.29
C ILE A 682 3.91 -21.03 16.28
N GLN A 683 4.17 -19.96 17.03
CA GLN A 683 5.50 -19.39 17.26
C GLN A 683 5.85 -19.36 18.77
N LEU A 684 5.37 -20.31 19.55
CA LEU A 684 5.51 -20.42 21.01
C LEU A 684 4.82 -19.32 21.80
N GLU A 685 3.94 -18.56 21.21
CA GLU A 685 3.09 -17.62 21.94
C GLU A 685 2.16 -18.36 22.92
N LYS A 686 1.72 -17.65 23.97
CA LYS A 686 0.76 -18.20 24.93
C LYS A 686 -0.59 -18.42 24.26
N ILE A 687 -1.10 -19.66 24.36
CA ILE A 687 -2.41 -20.05 23.86
C ILE A 687 -3.43 -20.17 25.00
N ARG A 688 -4.71 -20.00 24.68
CA ARG A 688 -5.85 -20.16 25.59
C ARG A 688 -6.47 -21.54 25.49
N THR A 689 -6.46 -22.11 24.27
CA THR A 689 -7.10 -23.37 23.93
C THR A 689 -6.14 -24.52 24.14
N GLU A 690 -6.35 -25.30 25.22
CA GLU A 690 -5.55 -26.50 25.44
C GLU A 690 -5.98 -27.61 24.49
N THR A 691 -5.01 -28.15 23.73
CA THR A 691 -5.23 -29.28 22.83
C THR A 691 -4.10 -30.29 22.99
N ARG A 692 -4.49 -31.56 23.12
CA ARG A 692 -3.56 -32.72 23.25
C ARG A 692 -4.01 -33.83 22.32
N PHE A 693 -3.05 -34.64 21.84
CA PHE A 693 -3.36 -35.80 21.00
C PHE A 693 -2.54 -37.03 21.39
N LYS A 694 -3.04 -38.18 20.99
CA LYS A 694 -2.39 -39.50 21.05
C LYS A 694 -2.44 -40.16 19.66
N LEU A 695 -1.43 -40.97 19.37
CA LEU A 695 -1.37 -41.76 18.14
C LEU A 695 -1.29 -43.22 18.44
N LEU A 696 -2.01 -43.99 17.64
CA LEU A 696 -1.90 -45.45 17.55
C LEU A 696 -1.90 -45.91 16.10
N ALA A 697 -1.35 -47.05 15.83
CA ALA A 697 -1.42 -47.68 14.50
C ALA A 697 -1.72 -49.17 14.62
N ASP A 698 -2.58 -49.69 13.75
CA ASP A 698 -2.76 -51.13 13.58
C ASP A 698 -2.13 -51.57 12.24
N ASP A 699 -2.58 -52.70 11.68
CA ASP A 699 -2.05 -53.20 10.43
C ASP A 699 -2.53 -52.43 9.18
N ALA A 700 -3.56 -51.62 9.28
CA ALA A 700 -4.21 -50.92 8.18
C ALA A 700 -4.33 -49.39 8.35
N ASN A 701 -4.34 -48.89 9.58
CA ASN A 701 -4.74 -47.49 9.87
C ASN A 701 -3.80 -46.82 10.85
N LEU A 702 -3.67 -45.51 10.67
CA LEU A 702 -3.23 -44.55 11.69
C LEU A 702 -4.47 -43.98 12.40
N TYR A 703 -4.45 -43.95 13.74
CA TYR A 703 -5.49 -43.40 14.58
C TYR A 703 -4.97 -42.18 15.31
N VAL A 704 -5.71 -41.04 15.16
CA VAL A 704 -5.38 -39.78 15.79
C VAL A 704 -6.49 -39.40 16.76
N ALA A 705 -6.26 -39.62 18.06
CA ALA A 705 -7.17 -39.22 19.13
C ALA A 705 -6.81 -37.82 19.62
N VAL A 706 -7.78 -36.91 19.65
CA VAL A 706 -7.58 -35.54 20.08
C VAL A 706 -8.57 -35.18 21.20
N ARG A 707 -8.03 -34.46 22.20
CA ARG A 707 -8.80 -33.78 23.23
C ARG A 707 -8.46 -32.31 23.21
N SER A 708 -9.48 -31.45 22.98
CA SER A 708 -9.32 -29.99 22.90
C SER A 708 -10.37 -29.29 23.77
N SER A 709 -10.06 -28.11 24.27
CA SER A 709 -11.07 -27.26 24.93
C SER A 709 -11.94 -26.52 23.91
N LEU A 710 -13.21 -26.33 24.25
CA LEU A 710 -14.18 -25.52 23.49
C LEU A 710 -14.97 -24.63 24.46
N PRO A 711 -15.34 -23.40 24.04
CA PRO A 711 -16.21 -22.54 24.82
C PRO A 711 -17.55 -23.22 25.12
N PRO A 712 -18.05 -23.21 26.38
CA PRO A 712 -19.22 -24.00 26.79
C PRO A 712 -20.53 -23.57 26.11
N ASP A 713 -20.66 -22.33 25.76
CA ASP A 713 -21.87 -21.68 25.20
C ASP A 713 -21.88 -21.65 23.64
N ARG A 714 -20.86 -22.20 23.00
CA ARG A 714 -20.78 -22.19 21.54
C ARG A 714 -21.45 -23.42 20.91
N THR A 715 -22.28 -23.18 19.93
CA THR A 715 -22.90 -24.22 19.08
C THR A 715 -22.22 -24.25 17.71
N TYR A 716 -22.18 -25.43 17.11
CA TYR A 716 -21.61 -25.65 15.78
C TYR A 716 -22.64 -26.36 14.91
N GLU A 717 -22.79 -25.89 13.69
CA GLU A 717 -23.59 -26.55 12.66
C GLU A 717 -22.67 -27.26 11.66
N PRO A 718 -23.10 -28.41 11.10
CA PRO A 718 -22.35 -29.07 10.03
C PRO A 718 -22.15 -28.14 8.85
N THR A 719 -20.93 -28.13 8.30
CA THR A 719 -20.58 -27.30 7.14
C THR A 719 -20.52 -28.09 5.84
N GLY A 720 -20.57 -29.41 5.90
CA GLY A 720 -20.46 -30.33 4.76
C GLY A 720 -19.02 -30.83 4.53
N HIS A 721 -18.88 -31.76 3.61
CA HIS A 721 -17.61 -32.22 3.08
C HIS A 721 -17.09 -31.21 2.03
N ASP A 722 -15.80 -31.08 1.87
CA ASP A 722 -15.12 -30.10 1.01
C ASP A 722 -15.56 -28.66 1.29
N SER A 723 -15.81 -28.35 2.55
CA SER A 723 -16.34 -27.08 2.98
C SER A 723 -15.27 -26.15 3.56
N SER A 724 -15.62 -24.88 3.77
CA SER A 724 -14.76 -23.90 4.40
C SER A 724 -14.60 -24.07 5.93
N CYS A 725 -14.64 -25.31 6.43
CA CYS A 725 -14.48 -25.63 7.86
C CYS A 725 -13.16 -25.09 8.46
N TYR A 726 -12.14 -24.87 7.63
CA TYR A 726 -10.85 -24.27 8.03
C TYR A 726 -10.95 -22.82 8.55
N ARG A 727 -12.08 -22.16 8.32
CA ARG A 727 -12.34 -20.79 8.82
C ARG A 727 -12.94 -20.71 10.21
N ARG A 728 -13.22 -21.85 10.80
CA ARG A 728 -13.88 -21.99 12.10
C ARG A 728 -13.00 -22.79 13.07
N ASP A 729 -13.53 -23.10 14.25
CA ASP A 729 -12.89 -24.08 15.14
C ASP A 729 -12.65 -25.40 14.40
N ASN A 730 -11.39 -25.77 14.22
CA ASN A 730 -11.02 -26.99 13.54
C ASN A 730 -9.73 -27.62 14.06
N LEU A 731 -9.52 -28.88 13.71
CA LEU A 731 -8.25 -29.58 13.79
C LEU A 731 -7.68 -29.72 12.38
N ASP A 732 -6.37 -29.51 12.27
CA ASP A 732 -5.63 -29.44 11.00
C ASP A 732 -4.44 -30.39 11.10
N LEU A 733 -4.45 -31.46 10.32
CA LEU A 733 -3.45 -32.52 10.36
C LEU A 733 -2.73 -32.64 9.01
N VAL A 734 -1.41 -32.49 9.05
CA VAL A 734 -0.57 -32.73 7.86
C VAL A 734 0.36 -33.89 8.13
N ILE A 735 0.42 -34.84 7.20
CA ILE A 735 1.24 -36.05 7.29
C ILE A 735 2.13 -36.16 6.04
N ASP A 736 3.42 -36.42 6.25
CA ASP A 736 4.38 -36.86 5.24
C ASP A 736 4.87 -38.28 5.56
N PRO A 737 4.32 -39.28 4.89
CA PRO A 737 4.69 -40.68 5.18
C PRO A 737 6.07 -41.05 4.60
N THR A 738 6.69 -40.19 3.77
CA THR A 738 8.01 -40.43 3.19
C THR A 738 9.14 -39.78 4.00
N ALA A 739 8.81 -38.83 4.87
CA ALA A 739 9.75 -37.95 5.54
C ALA A 739 10.67 -37.15 4.60
N ALA A 740 10.38 -37.14 3.31
CA ALA A 740 11.18 -36.52 2.26
C ALA A 740 10.55 -35.22 1.71
N ALA A 741 9.40 -34.79 2.23
CA ALA A 741 8.57 -33.70 1.73
C ALA A 741 8.06 -33.91 0.28
N GLU A 742 8.05 -35.13 -0.20
CA GLU A 742 7.58 -35.46 -1.55
C GLU A 742 6.05 -35.64 -1.63
N ARG A 743 5.44 -36.06 -0.51
CA ARG A 743 4.00 -36.29 -0.42
C ARG A 743 3.45 -35.86 0.91
N LEU A 744 2.74 -34.73 0.89
CA LEU A 744 2.04 -34.21 2.05
C LEU A 744 0.53 -34.45 1.88
N TYR A 745 -0.11 -34.98 2.92
CA TYR A 745 -1.54 -35.18 2.98
C TYR A 745 -2.12 -34.31 4.07
N HIS A 746 -3.18 -33.59 3.76
CA HIS A 746 -3.77 -32.58 4.61
C HIS A 746 -5.23 -32.93 4.92
N PHE A 747 -5.60 -32.95 6.19
CA PHE A 747 -6.92 -33.29 6.67
C PHE A 747 -7.39 -32.26 7.67
N ILE A 748 -8.54 -31.66 7.44
CA ILE A 748 -9.15 -30.67 8.33
C ILE A 748 -10.52 -31.16 8.74
N TRP A 749 -10.88 -31.03 10.04
CA TRP A 749 -12.21 -31.37 10.51
C TRP A 749 -12.64 -30.54 11.70
N GLY A 750 -13.95 -30.30 11.78
CA GLY A 750 -14.59 -29.50 12.79
C GLY A 750 -15.07 -30.28 14.05
N PRO A 751 -15.62 -29.57 15.04
CA PRO A 751 -16.12 -30.16 16.28
C PRO A 751 -17.45 -30.89 16.14
N VAL A 752 -18.07 -30.88 14.94
CA VAL A 752 -19.28 -31.61 14.61
C VAL A 752 -19.03 -32.53 13.42
N GLN A 753 -19.87 -33.59 13.33
CA GLN A 753 -19.82 -34.51 12.20
C GLN A 753 -20.17 -33.77 10.91
N ASP A 754 -19.76 -34.30 9.75
CA ASP A 754 -19.99 -33.72 8.42
C ASP A 754 -19.47 -32.28 8.27
N SER A 755 -18.30 -32.02 8.80
CA SER A 755 -17.57 -30.75 8.69
C SER A 755 -16.09 -31.05 8.46
N CYS A 756 -15.73 -31.36 7.23
CA CYS A 756 -14.35 -31.72 6.90
C CYS A 756 -13.94 -31.23 5.49
N LEU A 757 -12.64 -31.22 5.33
CA LEU A 757 -11.95 -30.95 4.09
C LEU A 757 -10.69 -31.82 4.04
N GLU A 758 -10.40 -32.46 2.96
CA GLU A 758 -9.09 -32.99 2.67
C GLU A 758 -8.55 -32.38 1.40
N GLU A 759 -7.26 -32.11 1.43
CA GLU A 759 -6.53 -31.55 0.31
C GLU A 759 -5.27 -32.39 0.11
N ALA A 760 -4.94 -32.60 -1.12
CA ALA A 760 -3.62 -32.96 -1.53
C ALA A 760 -3.11 -34.36 -1.28
N ARG A 761 -2.76 -34.85 -2.33
CA ARG A 761 -1.94 -36.00 -2.57
C ARG A 761 -0.43 -35.76 -2.47
N GLY A 762 -0.02 -34.53 -2.26
CA GLY A 762 1.35 -34.04 -2.15
C GLY A 762 1.49 -32.62 -2.65
N LEU A 763 2.57 -31.96 -2.21
CA LEU A 763 2.98 -30.74 -2.86
C LEU A 763 3.40 -31.06 -4.28
N VAL A 764 2.90 -30.33 -5.24
CA VAL A 764 3.37 -30.40 -6.61
C VAL A 764 4.82 -29.94 -6.63
N SER A 765 5.75 -30.84 -6.84
CA SER A 765 7.20 -30.58 -6.79
C SER A 765 7.82 -30.23 -8.15
N ASP A 766 7.06 -30.39 -9.25
CA ASP A 766 7.53 -29.99 -10.58
C ASP A 766 7.46 -28.44 -10.72
N PRO A 767 8.61 -27.75 -10.87
CA PRO A 767 8.63 -26.31 -11.06
C PRO A 767 7.91 -25.82 -12.33
N LEU A 768 7.63 -26.69 -13.28
CA LEU A 768 6.93 -26.38 -14.52
C LEU A 768 5.41 -26.56 -14.41
N ASP A 769 4.94 -27.18 -13.32
CA ASP A 769 3.51 -27.32 -13.07
C ASP A 769 2.92 -26.00 -12.56
N PRO A 770 1.80 -25.52 -13.12
CA PRO A 770 1.12 -24.32 -12.63
C PRO A 770 0.72 -24.37 -11.15
N LEU A 771 0.59 -25.57 -10.59
CA LEU A 771 0.24 -25.81 -9.19
C LEU A 771 1.48 -26.06 -8.31
N PHE A 772 2.69 -25.79 -8.80
CA PHE A 772 3.92 -25.98 -8.04
C PHE A 772 3.85 -25.37 -6.63
N GLY A 773 4.15 -26.20 -5.63
CA GLY A 773 4.08 -25.80 -4.23
C GLY A 773 2.66 -25.68 -3.65
N SER A 774 1.64 -26.02 -4.41
CA SER A 774 0.24 -26.03 -3.96
C SER A 774 -0.23 -27.43 -3.61
N PHE A 775 -1.29 -27.51 -2.83
CA PHE A 775 -2.04 -28.73 -2.61
C PHE A 775 -3.05 -28.97 -3.76
N ASP A 776 -3.32 -30.24 -4.05
CA ASP A 776 -4.41 -30.62 -4.96
C ASP A 776 -5.74 -30.70 -4.20
N GLY A 777 -6.50 -29.62 -4.20
CA GLY A 777 -7.80 -29.53 -3.53
C GLY A 777 -8.90 -30.41 -4.14
N SER A 778 -8.63 -31.11 -5.24
CA SER A 778 -9.57 -32.09 -5.82
C SER A 778 -9.38 -33.52 -5.30
N TRP A 779 -8.34 -33.75 -4.49
CA TRP A 779 -8.08 -35.07 -3.94
C TRP A 779 -9.01 -35.36 -2.76
N ASN A 780 -9.69 -36.51 -2.83
CA ASN A 780 -10.56 -37.04 -1.82
C ASN A 780 -10.01 -38.39 -1.32
N GLY A 781 -9.55 -38.37 -0.04
CA GLY A 781 -9.00 -39.57 0.62
C GLY A 781 -10.09 -40.39 1.29
N LYS A 782 -9.88 -41.72 1.35
CA LYS A 782 -10.71 -42.62 2.16
C LYS A 782 -10.28 -42.54 3.62
N TRP A 783 -10.93 -41.67 4.41
CA TRP A 783 -10.69 -41.57 5.84
C TRP A 783 -12.00 -41.31 6.58
N SER A 784 -11.99 -41.34 7.88
CA SER A 784 -13.16 -41.03 8.69
C SER A 784 -12.77 -40.36 10.01
N TYR A 785 -13.69 -39.63 10.60
CA TYR A 785 -13.54 -39.15 11.95
C TYR A 785 -14.84 -39.28 12.74
N ARG A 786 -14.69 -39.37 14.05
CA ARG A 786 -15.78 -39.33 15.01
C ARG A 786 -15.50 -38.18 15.98
N THR A 787 -16.53 -37.45 16.33
CA THR A 787 -16.41 -36.31 17.23
C THR A 787 -17.53 -36.32 18.26
N ALA A 788 -17.24 -35.83 19.47
CA ALA A 788 -18.23 -35.63 20.50
C ALA A 788 -17.80 -34.51 21.46
N ARG A 789 -18.77 -33.78 21.93
CA ARG A 789 -18.58 -32.77 22.98
C ARG A 789 -19.01 -33.29 24.32
N ARG A 790 -18.18 -33.08 25.37
CA ARG A 790 -18.50 -33.36 26.78
C ARG A 790 -18.19 -32.10 27.60
N GLY A 791 -19.23 -31.30 27.87
CA GLY A 791 -19.06 -30.02 28.54
C GLY A 791 -18.25 -29.04 27.70
N ASP A 792 -17.11 -28.58 28.20
CA ASP A 792 -16.12 -27.74 27.55
C ASP A 792 -15.03 -28.51 26.80
N THR A 793 -15.16 -29.81 26.71
CA THR A 793 -14.17 -30.69 26.10
C THR A 793 -14.68 -31.24 24.76
N TRP A 794 -13.89 -31.07 23.73
CA TRP A 794 -14.03 -31.69 22.40
C TRP A 794 -13.17 -32.94 22.33
N LEU A 795 -13.77 -34.08 22.06
CA LEU A 795 -13.12 -35.35 21.80
C LEU A 795 -13.26 -35.69 20.32
N SER A 796 -12.16 -36.03 19.66
CA SER A 796 -12.17 -36.47 18.28
C SER A 796 -11.24 -37.65 18.05
N LEU A 797 -11.62 -38.51 17.11
CA LEU A 797 -10.82 -39.66 16.67
C LEU A 797 -10.85 -39.71 15.14
N ALA A 798 -9.76 -39.38 14.50
CA ALA A 798 -9.58 -39.60 13.09
C ALA A 798 -8.96 -40.98 12.84
N THR A 799 -9.45 -41.68 11.79
CA THR A 799 -8.95 -42.97 11.30
C THR A 799 -8.52 -42.78 9.87
N ILE A 800 -7.22 -42.95 9.62
CA ILE A 800 -6.59 -42.70 8.32
C ILE A 800 -5.96 -44.00 7.84
N PRO A 801 -6.55 -44.69 6.83
CA PRO A 801 -5.98 -45.90 6.24
C PRO A 801 -4.63 -45.59 5.59
N PHE A 802 -3.66 -46.51 5.74
CA PHE A 802 -2.35 -46.35 5.09
C PHE A 802 -2.46 -46.38 3.57
N GLU A 803 -3.46 -47.09 3.03
CA GLU A 803 -3.78 -47.07 1.61
C GLU A 803 -4.10 -45.66 1.11
N THR A 804 -4.80 -44.87 1.89
CA THR A 804 -5.15 -43.46 1.58
C THR A 804 -3.88 -42.62 1.42
N LEU A 805 -2.86 -42.89 2.22
CA LEU A 805 -1.57 -42.19 2.16
C LEU A 805 -0.63 -42.79 1.08
N GLY A 806 -1.10 -43.78 0.33
CA GLY A 806 -0.33 -44.46 -0.72
C GLY A 806 0.86 -45.26 -0.21
N VAL A 807 0.80 -45.69 1.07
CA VAL A 807 1.86 -46.52 1.71
C VAL A 807 1.29 -47.80 2.31
N GLY A 808 2.16 -48.75 2.56
CA GLY A 808 1.82 -49.93 3.35
C GLY A 808 1.96 -49.68 4.85
N ARG A 809 1.75 -50.75 5.64
CA ARG A 809 1.98 -50.72 7.06
C ARG A 809 3.42 -50.28 7.38
N PRO A 810 3.62 -49.26 8.24
CA PRO A 810 4.94 -48.83 8.67
C PRO A 810 5.65 -49.93 9.49
N LYS A 811 6.97 -50.04 9.29
CA LYS A 811 7.83 -50.99 10.03
C LYS A 811 8.21 -50.41 11.38
N PRO A 812 8.49 -51.23 12.40
CA PRO A 812 9.08 -50.71 13.65
C PRO A 812 10.35 -49.91 13.37
N GLY A 813 10.45 -48.70 13.95
CA GLY A 813 11.54 -47.77 13.75
C GLY A 813 11.38 -46.87 12.51
N GLU A 814 10.36 -47.11 11.68
CA GLU A 814 10.08 -46.24 10.52
C GLU A 814 9.67 -44.85 11.01
N LYS A 815 10.11 -43.83 10.27
CA LYS A 815 9.89 -42.43 10.61
C LYS A 815 9.06 -41.73 9.54
N TRP A 816 8.02 -41.05 9.99
CA TRP A 816 7.25 -40.12 9.16
C TRP A 816 7.38 -38.73 9.70
N ARG A 817 6.95 -37.71 8.96
CA ARG A 817 6.74 -36.36 9.47
C ARG A 817 5.26 -36.08 9.62
N MET A 818 4.94 -35.32 10.64
CA MET A 818 3.55 -34.90 10.92
C MET A 818 3.53 -33.55 11.63
N ASN A 819 2.50 -32.81 11.38
CA ASN A 819 2.09 -31.75 12.31
C ASN A 819 0.58 -31.83 12.56
N LEU A 820 0.17 -31.54 13.78
CA LEU A 820 -1.23 -31.39 14.15
C LEU A 820 -1.42 -29.98 14.66
N GLY A 821 -2.39 -29.29 14.09
CA GLY A 821 -2.77 -27.92 14.43
C GLY A 821 -4.17 -27.82 14.99
N ARG A 822 -4.43 -26.72 15.66
CA ARG A 822 -5.73 -26.29 16.13
C ARG A 822 -5.96 -24.83 15.74
N VAL A 823 -7.01 -24.57 15.00
CA VAL A 823 -7.55 -23.23 14.79
C VAL A 823 -8.67 -23.01 15.77
N ALA A 824 -8.54 -22.02 16.65
CA ALA A 824 -9.56 -21.70 17.63
C ALA A 824 -10.09 -20.27 17.43
N GLU A 825 -11.40 -20.14 17.36
CA GLU A 825 -12.07 -18.86 17.30
C GLU A 825 -11.97 -18.10 18.63
N PRO A 826 -11.90 -16.76 18.65
CA PRO A 826 -11.93 -15.98 19.88
C PRO A 826 -13.29 -16.10 20.59
N ASP A 827 -13.29 -15.89 21.91
CA ASP A 827 -14.50 -15.91 22.71
C ASP A 827 -15.52 -14.87 22.22
N GLY A 828 -16.80 -15.26 22.15
CA GLY A 828 -17.87 -14.40 21.66
C GLY A 828 -17.87 -14.17 20.14
N ALA A 829 -17.02 -14.86 19.38
CA ALA A 829 -17.04 -14.79 17.92
C ALA A 829 -18.38 -15.23 17.34
N ARG A 830 -18.89 -14.46 16.38
CA ARG A 830 -20.09 -14.76 15.58
C ARG A 830 -19.81 -14.46 14.13
N GLY A 831 -20.22 -15.36 13.23
CA GLY A 831 -19.99 -15.22 11.80
C GLY A 831 -18.53 -15.49 11.40
N ASN A 832 -18.12 -14.98 10.24
CA ASN A 832 -16.76 -15.16 9.74
C ASN A 832 -15.78 -14.29 10.54
N VAL A 833 -14.83 -14.94 11.20
CA VAL A 833 -13.75 -14.28 11.93
C VAL A 833 -12.59 -14.00 10.98
N GLU A 834 -12.00 -12.80 11.07
CA GLU A 834 -10.75 -12.53 10.36
C GLU A 834 -9.66 -13.51 10.81
N TYR A 835 -8.94 -14.08 9.86
CA TYR A 835 -7.87 -15.06 10.14
C TYR A 835 -6.83 -14.55 11.16
N SER A 836 -6.55 -13.27 11.16
CA SER A 836 -5.65 -12.60 12.09
C SER A 836 -6.11 -12.64 13.57
N LYS A 837 -7.39 -12.90 13.82
CA LYS A 837 -7.99 -12.99 15.16
C LYS A 837 -8.09 -14.41 15.68
N LEU A 838 -7.83 -15.40 14.84
CA LEU A 838 -7.84 -16.80 15.22
C LEU A 838 -6.63 -17.12 16.10
N GLU A 839 -6.82 -17.97 17.11
CA GLU A 839 -5.72 -18.56 17.84
C GLU A 839 -5.25 -19.81 17.09
N LEU A 840 -3.97 -19.87 16.80
CA LEU A 840 -3.35 -20.96 16.06
C LEU A 840 -2.35 -21.68 16.96
N SER A 841 -2.46 -23.00 17.05
CA SER A 841 -1.50 -23.81 17.79
C SER A 841 -1.06 -25.02 16.97
N LEU A 842 0.19 -25.45 17.16
CA LEU A 842 0.82 -26.57 16.50
C LEU A 842 1.55 -27.47 17.49
N TRP A 843 1.61 -28.76 17.18
CA TRP A 843 2.45 -29.70 17.92
C TRP A 843 3.94 -29.36 17.76
N SER A 844 4.39 -29.20 16.53
CA SER A 844 5.73 -28.73 16.23
C SER A 844 5.64 -27.28 15.71
N PRO A 845 6.19 -26.29 16.42
CA PRO A 845 6.07 -24.89 16.07
C PRO A 845 6.62 -24.56 14.68
N ASN A 846 5.95 -23.64 13.98
CA ASN A 846 6.40 -23.11 12.70
C ASN A 846 6.73 -21.62 12.86
N PHE A 847 7.99 -21.27 12.72
CA PHE A 847 8.50 -19.92 12.92
C PHE A 847 8.57 -19.10 11.62
N GLU A 848 8.34 -19.70 10.46
CA GLU A 848 8.56 -19.05 9.17
C GLU A 848 7.29 -18.45 8.57
N ASN A 849 6.17 -19.14 8.73
CA ASN A 849 4.88 -18.69 8.21
C ASN A 849 3.72 -19.20 9.10
N LEU A 850 2.49 -18.89 8.75
CA LEU A 850 1.29 -19.36 9.45
C LEU A 850 0.77 -20.70 8.93
N ALA A 851 1.45 -21.32 8.00
CA ALA A 851 0.99 -22.59 7.46
C ALA A 851 1.20 -23.71 8.46
N PHE A 852 0.22 -24.60 8.59
CA PHE A 852 0.34 -25.81 9.39
C PHE A 852 1.25 -26.86 8.70
N PHE A 853 1.55 -26.68 7.44
CA PHE A 853 2.27 -27.61 6.57
C PHE A 853 3.65 -27.08 6.11
N ASN A 854 4.50 -26.67 7.00
CA ASN A 854 5.90 -26.45 6.67
C ASN A 854 6.70 -27.75 6.91
N PRO A 855 7.18 -28.46 5.88
CA PRO A 855 7.89 -29.72 6.04
C PRO A 855 9.11 -29.63 6.97
N GLU A 856 9.81 -28.49 6.96
CA GLU A 856 10.98 -28.25 7.82
C GLU A 856 10.62 -28.09 9.30
N ALA A 857 9.38 -27.69 9.59
CA ALA A 857 8.87 -27.46 10.93
C ALA A 857 8.07 -28.66 11.47
N MET A 858 7.82 -29.70 10.67
CA MET A 858 7.05 -30.88 11.11
C MET A 858 7.83 -31.73 12.13
N GLY A 859 7.11 -32.24 13.10
CA GLY A 859 7.65 -33.22 14.06
C GLY A 859 7.83 -34.62 13.44
N THR A 860 8.53 -35.47 14.14
CA THR A 860 8.84 -36.87 13.71
C THR A 860 7.93 -37.85 14.42
N LEU A 861 7.27 -38.69 13.65
CA LEU A 861 6.63 -39.93 14.14
C LEU A 861 7.64 -41.07 14.09
N VAL A 862 7.64 -41.91 15.11
CA VAL A 862 8.43 -43.14 15.19
C VAL A 862 7.49 -44.30 15.48
N PHE A 863 7.33 -45.23 14.56
CA PHE A 863 6.44 -46.39 14.72
C PHE A 863 7.11 -47.46 15.59
N GLU A 864 6.35 -48.03 16.54
CA GLU A 864 6.80 -49.10 17.44
C GLU A 864 6.43 -50.49 16.95
#